data_3d269690eeb340b3e818971ac2db140b
#
_entry.id   3d269690eeb340b3e818971ac2db140b
#
_cell.length_a   1.000
_cell.length_b   1.000
_cell.length_c   1.000
_cell.angle_alpha   90.00
_cell.angle_beta   90.00
_cell.angle_gamma   90.00
#
_symmetry.space_group_name_H-M   'P 1'
#
loop_
_entity.id
_entity.type
_entity.pdbx_description
1 polymer ?
#
loop_
_entity_poly.entity_id
_entity_poly.type
_entity_poly.pdbx_seq_one_letter_code
_entity_poly.pdbx_strand_id
1 'polypeptide(L)'
;MRLFIAEKPSVAKAFAKALGIAGVKSDGYIESKEAIVTWCVGHLVTMSYPEKYDEKYRRWSLDTLPFIPETFRYEVIDSVKKQYDIVSGLLNREDVDCIYICTDSGREGEYIYRLVEREAGVKDKERRRVWIDSQTEEEIQRGVAEAKDWSAYRNLAAAAYLRAKEDYLMGINFSRVLTLRYGVALASFLQQRYTVVSVGRVMTCVLGMVVRRENEIRAFRKTVFYRIFGQFELSGQRFFGEWRAEKGSAYEGFPGLYKNNGFLKKEDAEAFRQNLTAALPGTATLLKNEKKKEVKRPPLLYNLAELQNDCARRFKISPDQTLKVAQELYEKKLVTYPRTDARVLSSAVAKEIQKNLSGLTRVQAVGGFAQEVLSNGSYKGIAKTRYTDDKQITDHYALIPTGQGLGALPGLTPLSAQIYEMIARRFLAVFYPPAVYEKRSLELLFSREHFFAGIRSLVEEGWLKVSGEKKQKDKEEKEKEEEGEAENSGTAALAATLAAAKKGAAVEVKGFDLREGETSPPKRYTSGSMILAMENAGQLIEDEELRSQIKGSGIGTSATRAEILKKLVNNKYLALNGKTQIITPTQLGELIVEAVNLSMPPLLRPELTASWEKGLTMVQQGEISEADYMAKLRDFVARRTGLTAGQSASYKLREAFEVSRQYYPAVTEKRRAVRRKGGSK
;
A
#
# COMPACT_ATOMS: atom_id res chain seq x y z
N MET A 1 -29.27 13.36 -30.18
CA MET A 1 -27.79 13.25 -30.30
C MET A 1 -27.22 12.58 -29.03
N ARG A 2 -26.17 11.73 -29.11
CA ARG A 2 -25.55 11.08 -27.98
C ARG A 2 -24.41 11.94 -27.41
N LEU A 3 -24.37 12.10 -26.07
CA LEU A 3 -23.31 12.82 -25.37
C LEU A 3 -22.51 11.86 -24.52
N PHE A 4 -21.20 11.79 -24.73
CA PHE A 4 -20.27 10.98 -23.93
C PHE A 4 -19.46 11.88 -23.01
N ILE A 5 -19.46 11.62 -21.70
CA ILE A 5 -18.74 12.42 -20.71
C ILE A 5 -17.68 11.58 -20.03
N ALA A 6 -16.41 11.86 -20.32
CA ALA A 6 -15.27 11.22 -19.70
C ALA A 6 -14.76 12.01 -18.47
N GLU A 7 -13.94 11.38 -17.62
CA GLU A 7 -13.33 12.06 -16.48
C GLU A 7 -12.19 13.00 -16.88
N LYS A 8 -11.48 12.68 -17.99
CA LYS A 8 -10.27 13.40 -18.44
C LYS A 8 -10.23 13.55 -19.97
N PRO A 9 -9.51 14.59 -20.47
CA PRO A 9 -9.38 14.82 -21.92
C PRO A 9 -8.76 13.64 -22.68
N SER A 10 -7.81 12.92 -22.09
CA SER A 10 -7.17 11.74 -22.69
C SER A 10 -8.15 10.60 -22.91
N VAL A 11 -9.02 10.36 -21.93
CA VAL A 11 -10.08 9.35 -21.98
C VAL A 11 -11.12 9.71 -23.03
N ALA A 12 -11.57 10.97 -23.08
CA ALA A 12 -12.49 11.47 -24.09
C ALA A 12 -11.99 11.23 -25.52
N LYS A 13 -10.71 11.52 -25.78
CA LYS A 13 -10.07 11.24 -27.08
C LYS A 13 -10.04 9.75 -27.41
N ALA A 14 -9.83 8.88 -26.39
CA ALA A 14 -9.85 7.43 -26.60
C ALA A 14 -11.26 6.95 -26.98
N PHE A 15 -12.31 7.47 -26.31
CA PHE A 15 -13.70 7.20 -26.66
C PHE A 15 -14.05 7.68 -28.06
N ALA A 16 -13.71 8.93 -28.39
CA ALA A 16 -13.95 9.46 -29.73
C ALA A 16 -13.32 8.59 -30.82
N LYS A 17 -12.06 8.15 -30.62
CA LYS A 17 -11.38 7.26 -31.55
C LYS A 17 -12.03 5.88 -31.66
N ALA A 18 -12.31 5.24 -30.51
CA ALA A 18 -12.87 3.88 -30.46
C ALA A 18 -14.28 3.80 -31.08
N LEU A 19 -15.05 4.88 -30.98
CA LEU A 19 -16.42 4.97 -31.50
C LEU A 19 -16.49 5.56 -32.90
N GLY A 20 -15.34 5.87 -33.52
CA GLY A 20 -15.29 6.46 -34.86
C GLY A 20 -15.88 7.86 -34.94
N ILE A 21 -15.94 8.60 -33.83
CA ILE A 21 -16.46 9.98 -33.80
C ILE A 21 -15.39 10.93 -34.35
N ALA A 22 -15.43 11.07 -35.67
CA ALA A 22 -14.58 12.00 -36.41
C ALA A 22 -15.25 13.38 -36.43
N GLY A 23 -15.02 14.18 -35.39
CA GLY A 23 -15.67 15.47 -35.21
C GLY A 23 -14.70 16.64 -35.22
N VAL A 24 -15.28 17.85 -35.25
CA VAL A 24 -14.56 19.11 -35.07
C VAL A 24 -14.16 19.22 -33.59
N LYS A 25 -12.88 19.51 -33.35
CA LYS A 25 -12.40 19.82 -32.01
C LYS A 25 -12.78 21.24 -31.65
N SER A 26 -13.60 21.38 -30.62
CA SER A 26 -13.93 22.64 -29.98
C SER A 26 -13.21 22.75 -28.63
N ASP A 27 -13.29 23.93 -28.02
CA ASP A 27 -12.75 24.11 -26.67
C ASP A 27 -13.59 23.29 -25.67
N GLY A 28 -12.99 22.28 -25.04
CA GLY A 28 -13.63 21.43 -24.06
C GLY A 28 -14.44 20.24 -24.59
N TYR A 29 -14.60 20.02 -25.91
CA TYR A 29 -15.32 18.87 -26.46
C TYR A 29 -14.93 18.55 -27.91
N ILE A 30 -15.41 17.41 -28.41
CA ILE A 30 -15.32 16.97 -29.81
C ILE A 30 -16.75 16.70 -30.28
N GLU A 31 -17.17 17.27 -31.38
CA GLU A 31 -18.55 17.14 -31.91
C GLU A 31 -18.56 16.63 -33.35
N SER A 32 -19.42 15.65 -33.61
CA SER A 32 -19.79 15.15 -34.93
C SER A 32 -21.29 15.34 -35.19
N LYS A 33 -21.78 14.89 -36.32
CA LYS A 33 -23.23 14.97 -36.64
C LYS A 33 -24.10 14.11 -35.73
N GLU A 34 -23.54 13.06 -35.09
CA GLU A 34 -24.31 12.05 -34.34
C GLU A 34 -23.99 12.00 -32.85
N ALA A 35 -22.84 12.53 -32.47
CA ALA A 35 -22.35 12.39 -31.10
C ALA A 35 -21.39 13.52 -30.69
N ILE A 36 -21.40 13.81 -29.42
CA ILE A 36 -20.51 14.74 -28.75
C ILE A 36 -19.70 13.96 -27.70
N VAL A 37 -18.42 14.25 -27.59
CA VAL A 37 -17.55 13.71 -26.52
C VAL A 37 -16.95 14.88 -25.77
N THR A 38 -17.25 14.97 -24.47
CA THR A 38 -16.69 15.98 -23.57
C THR A 38 -16.02 15.31 -22.37
N TRP A 39 -15.47 16.10 -21.45
CA TRP A 39 -14.76 15.59 -20.30
C TRP A 39 -14.85 16.53 -19.10
N CYS A 40 -14.71 15.93 -17.92
CA CYS A 40 -14.31 16.64 -16.72
C CYS A 40 -12.78 16.84 -16.70
N VAL A 41 -12.25 17.47 -15.67
CA VAL A 41 -10.81 17.56 -15.40
C VAL A 41 -10.54 17.06 -13.97
N GLY A 42 -11.18 15.97 -13.59
CA GLY A 42 -11.43 15.54 -12.23
C GLY A 42 -12.70 16.21 -11.70
N HIS A 43 -12.72 16.58 -10.43
CA HIS A 43 -13.87 17.29 -9.85
C HIS A 43 -14.06 18.68 -10.48
N LEU A 44 -15.26 18.95 -10.97
CA LEU A 44 -15.72 20.28 -11.40
C LEU A 44 -16.55 20.98 -10.31
N VAL A 45 -17.12 20.19 -9.43
CA VAL A 45 -18.03 20.63 -8.36
C VAL A 45 -17.54 20.07 -7.03
N THR A 46 -17.68 20.84 -5.96
CA THR A 46 -17.31 20.46 -4.59
C THR A 46 -18.40 20.85 -3.60
N MET A 47 -18.35 20.29 -2.39
CA MET A 47 -19.21 20.78 -1.28
C MET A 47 -18.75 22.16 -0.85
N SER A 48 -19.71 23.08 -0.66
CA SER A 48 -19.44 24.44 -0.23
C SER A 48 -18.90 24.49 1.21
N TYR A 49 -17.95 25.38 1.46
CA TYR A 49 -17.45 25.61 2.82
C TYR A 49 -18.52 26.22 3.74
N PRO A 50 -18.40 26.06 5.07
CA PRO A 50 -19.41 26.53 6.04
C PRO A 50 -19.80 28.01 5.90
N GLU A 51 -18.88 28.89 5.55
CA GLU A 51 -19.13 30.32 5.33
C GLU A 51 -20.10 30.63 4.18
N LYS A 52 -20.29 29.67 3.27
CA LYS A 52 -21.28 29.78 2.19
C LYS A 52 -22.73 29.50 2.68
N TYR A 53 -22.86 28.91 3.85
CA TYR A 53 -24.15 28.67 4.50
C TYR A 53 -24.59 29.86 5.34
N ASP A 54 -23.63 30.45 6.13
CA ASP A 54 -23.85 31.61 6.96
C ASP A 54 -22.47 32.24 7.28
N GLU A 55 -22.36 33.57 7.16
CA GLU A 55 -21.12 34.32 7.39
C GLU A 55 -20.55 34.11 8.80
N LYS A 56 -21.38 33.76 9.80
CA LYS A 56 -20.93 33.45 11.18
C LYS A 56 -19.92 32.30 11.21
N TYR A 57 -19.94 31.38 10.25
CA TYR A 57 -19.01 30.25 10.17
C TYR A 57 -17.63 30.61 9.60
N ARG A 58 -17.46 31.84 9.10
CA ARG A 58 -16.16 32.32 8.58
C ARG A 58 -15.14 32.45 9.71
N ARG A 59 -15.57 32.99 10.85
CA ARG A 59 -14.74 33.02 12.06
C ARG A 59 -14.99 31.77 12.88
N TRP A 60 -13.94 31.01 13.13
CA TRP A 60 -14.05 29.79 13.93
C TRP A 60 -14.32 30.14 15.39
N SER A 61 -15.39 29.60 15.95
CA SER A 61 -15.79 29.73 17.35
C SER A 61 -16.37 28.40 17.85
N LEU A 62 -16.22 28.13 19.14
CA LEU A 62 -16.83 26.95 19.76
C LEU A 62 -18.35 27.04 19.73
N ASP A 63 -18.93 28.27 19.78
CA ASP A 63 -20.37 28.52 19.79
C ASP A 63 -21.03 28.17 18.43
N THR A 64 -20.22 28.09 17.38
CA THR A 64 -20.70 27.74 16.02
C THR A 64 -20.48 26.26 15.69
N LEU A 65 -20.07 25.44 16.64
CA LEU A 65 -19.85 24.01 16.50
C LEU A 65 -20.86 23.20 17.36
N PRO A 66 -21.31 22.03 16.84
CA PRO A 66 -20.96 21.43 15.56
C PRO A 66 -21.64 22.10 14.37
N PHE A 67 -20.93 22.20 13.23
CA PHE A 67 -21.53 22.55 11.96
C PHE A 67 -22.09 21.30 11.28
N ILE A 68 -23.39 21.16 11.23
CA ILE A 68 -24.11 20.03 10.63
C ILE A 68 -25.29 20.60 9.82
N PRO A 69 -25.11 20.85 8.51
CA PRO A 69 -26.17 21.43 7.70
C PRO A 69 -27.30 20.42 7.48
N GLU A 70 -28.53 20.88 7.44
CA GLU A 70 -29.70 20.07 7.04
C GLU A 70 -29.60 19.66 5.58
N THR A 71 -29.29 20.64 4.72
CA THR A 71 -29.10 20.45 3.28
C THR A 71 -27.67 20.80 2.89
N PHE A 72 -26.99 19.87 2.23
CA PHE A 72 -25.65 20.11 1.71
C PHE A 72 -25.70 20.97 0.45
N ARG A 73 -24.90 22.06 0.45
CA ARG A 73 -24.70 22.95 -0.70
C ARG A 73 -23.45 22.54 -1.46
N TYR A 74 -23.50 22.72 -2.75
CA TYR A 74 -22.38 22.44 -3.65
C TYR A 74 -22.07 23.70 -4.45
N GLU A 75 -20.85 23.79 -4.94
CA GLU A 75 -20.41 24.93 -5.75
C GLU A 75 -19.41 24.47 -6.81
N VAL A 76 -19.42 25.17 -7.94
CA VAL A 76 -18.43 24.96 -9.00
C VAL A 76 -17.06 25.44 -8.53
N ILE A 77 -16.04 24.63 -8.79
CA ILE A 77 -14.66 24.98 -8.44
C ILE A 77 -14.16 26.07 -9.40
N ASP A 78 -13.80 27.25 -8.88
CA ASP A 78 -13.44 28.43 -9.65
C ASP A 78 -12.37 28.17 -10.73
N SER A 79 -11.32 27.42 -10.38
CA SER A 79 -10.20 27.14 -11.30
C SER A 79 -10.58 26.30 -12.52
N VAL A 80 -11.73 25.63 -12.50
CA VAL A 80 -12.23 24.75 -13.59
C VAL A 80 -13.60 25.19 -14.10
N LYS A 81 -14.06 26.37 -13.69
CA LYS A 81 -15.38 26.91 -14.06
C LYS A 81 -15.64 26.90 -15.57
N LYS A 82 -14.65 27.29 -16.36
CA LYS A 82 -14.76 27.29 -17.83
C LYS A 82 -15.17 25.91 -18.38
N GLN A 83 -14.53 24.84 -17.90
CA GLN A 83 -14.86 23.48 -18.33
C GLN A 83 -16.22 23.05 -17.80
N TYR A 84 -16.59 23.44 -16.58
CA TYR A 84 -17.93 23.19 -16.05
C TYR A 84 -19.01 23.86 -16.92
N ASP A 85 -18.84 25.14 -17.29
CA ASP A 85 -19.82 25.88 -18.12
C ASP A 85 -20.02 25.17 -19.47
N ILE A 86 -18.96 24.67 -20.11
CA ILE A 86 -19.02 23.88 -21.35
C ILE A 86 -19.80 22.58 -21.11
N VAL A 87 -19.44 21.80 -20.10
CA VAL A 87 -20.10 20.52 -19.83
C VAL A 87 -21.56 20.72 -19.48
N SER A 88 -21.87 21.70 -18.62
CA SER A 88 -23.25 22.05 -18.24
C SER A 88 -24.09 22.48 -19.46
N GLY A 89 -23.51 23.30 -20.36
CA GLY A 89 -24.15 23.69 -21.60
C GLY A 89 -24.48 22.50 -22.50
N LEU A 90 -23.51 21.57 -22.68
CA LEU A 90 -23.70 20.36 -23.48
C LEU A 90 -24.73 19.40 -22.89
N LEU A 91 -24.75 19.24 -21.57
CA LEU A 91 -25.74 18.41 -20.87
C LEU A 91 -27.18 18.89 -21.08
N ASN A 92 -27.38 20.21 -21.22
CA ASN A 92 -28.69 20.83 -21.36
C ASN A 92 -29.06 21.16 -22.81
N ARG A 93 -28.27 20.75 -23.81
CA ARG A 93 -28.61 20.94 -25.23
C ARG A 93 -29.91 20.19 -25.58
N GLU A 94 -30.81 20.84 -26.30
CA GLU A 94 -32.09 20.25 -26.65
C GLU A 94 -31.97 19.02 -27.55
N ASP A 95 -30.97 19.00 -28.44
CA ASP A 95 -30.71 17.91 -29.37
C ASP A 95 -29.94 16.71 -28.75
N VAL A 96 -29.57 16.78 -27.47
CA VAL A 96 -28.99 15.67 -26.74
C VAL A 96 -30.08 14.83 -26.09
N ASP A 97 -30.24 13.60 -26.52
CA ASP A 97 -31.30 12.69 -26.05
C ASP A 97 -30.77 11.73 -24.97
N CYS A 98 -29.53 11.25 -25.15
CA CYS A 98 -28.92 10.24 -24.29
C CYS A 98 -27.52 10.65 -23.88
N ILE A 99 -27.22 10.51 -22.58
CA ILE A 99 -25.93 10.81 -21.94
C ILE A 99 -25.25 9.49 -21.54
N TYR A 100 -24.09 9.24 -22.12
CA TYR A 100 -23.21 8.13 -21.73
C TYR A 100 -22.21 8.61 -20.70
N ILE A 101 -22.29 8.04 -19.50
CA ILE A 101 -21.42 8.38 -18.35
C ILE A 101 -20.17 7.53 -18.45
N CYS A 102 -19.07 8.13 -18.88
CA CYS A 102 -17.78 7.49 -19.16
C CYS A 102 -16.66 7.94 -18.18
N THR A 103 -17.05 8.45 -17.00
CA THR A 103 -16.11 8.68 -15.90
C THR A 103 -15.55 7.35 -15.39
N ASP A 104 -14.42 7.38 -14.70
CA ASP A 104 -13.75 6.19 -14.22
C ASP A 104 -14.74 5.24 -13.51
N SER A 105 -14.60 3.94 -13.73
CA SER A 105 -15.51 2.91 -13.20
C SER A 105 -15.26 2.73 -11.71
N GLY A 106 -16.09 3.31 -10.85
CA GLY A 106 -15.94 3.27 -9.40
C GLY A 106 -16.74 4.37 -8.70
N ARG A 107 -16.72 4.34 -7.34
CA ARG A 107 -17.43 5.33 -6.50
C ARG A 107 -17.03 6.78 -6.82
N GLU A 108 -15.74 7.02 -7.07
CA GLU A 108 -15.23 8.37 -7.34
C GLU A 108 -15.77 8.93 -8.67
N GLY A 109 -15.68 8.16 -9.75
CA GLY A 109 -16.20 8.58 -11.05
C GLY A 109 -17.71 8.76 -11.06
N GLU A 110 -18.44 7.95 -10.28
CA GLU A 110 -19.87 8.10 -10.07
C GLU A 110 -20.18 9.42 -9.34
N TYR A 111 -19.42 9.74 -8.30
CA TYR A 111 -19.57 10.99 -7.54
C TYR A 111 -19.27 12.22 -8.38
N ILE A 112 -18.18 12.21 -9.16
CA ILE A 112 -17.79 13.31 -10.06
C ILE A 112 -18.94 13.66 -11.02
N TYR A 113 -19.45 12.66 -11.74
CA TYR A 113 -20.50 12.89 -12.72
C TYR A 113 -21.80 13.39 -12.08
N ARG A 114 -22.25 12.73 -11.00
CA ARG A 114 -23.52 13.09 -10.36
C ARG A 114 -23.53 14.49 -9.76
N LEU A 115 -22.40 14.97 -9.27
CA LEU A 115 -22.29 16.36 -8.83
C LEU A 115 -22.43 17.34 -9.99
N VAL A 116 -21.79 17.06 -11.12
CA VAL A 116 -21.87 17.91 -12.33
C VAL A 116 -23.29 17.95 -12.86
N GLU A 117 -23.93 16.80 -13.00
CA GLU A 117 -25.32 16.70 -13.48
C GLU A 117 -26.30 17.45 -12.58
N ARG A 118 -26.16 17.27 -11.26
CA ARG A 118 -26.98 17.95 -10.25
C ARG A 118 -26.88 19.47 -10.36
N GLU A 119 -25.65 20.00 -10.40
CA GLU A 119 -25.42 21.45 -10.47
C GLU A 119 -25.80 22.03 -11.85
N ALA A 120 -25.71 21.23 -12.91
CA ALA A 120 -26.15 21.59 -14.23
C ALA A 120 -27.71 21.57 -14.38
N GLY A 121 -28.42 20.97 -13.41
CA GLY A 121 -29.88 20.91 -13.38
C GLY A 121 -30.49 20.11 -14.53
N VAL A 122 -29.83 19.02 -14.98
CA VAL A 122 -30.25 18.21 -16.13
C VAL A 122 -31.59 17.51 -15.86
N LYS A 123 -32.53 17.63 -16.81
CA LYS A 123 -33.86 17.00 -16.75
C LYS A 123 -34.12 16.23 -18.04
N ASP A 124 -34.98 15.23 -17.95
CA ASP A 124 -35.62 14.53 -19.06
C ASP A 124 -34.65 13.98 -20.13
N LYS A 125 -33.48 13.48 -19.72
CA LYS A 125 -32.50 12.82 -20.58
C LYS A 125 -32.35 11.35 -20.21
N GLU A 126 -32.11 10.47 -21.17
CA GLU A 126 -31.67 9.11 -20.91
C GLU A 126 -30.23 9.12 -20.43
N ARG A 127 -29.89 8.28 -19.42
CA ARG A 127 -28.53 8.15 -18.86
C ARG A 127 -28.10 6.69 -18.91
N ARG A 128 -26.93 6.45 -19.47
CA ARG A 128 -26.32 5.12 -19.55
C ARG A 128 -24.94 5.15 -18.93
N ARG A 129 -24.67 4.26 -17.98
CA ARG A 129 -23.37 4.14 -17.30
C ARG A 129 -22.51 3.14 -18.04
N VAL A 130 -21.38 3.62 -18.57
CA VAL A 130 -20.32 2.81 -19.20
C VAL A 130 -19.37 2.32 -18.12
N TRP A 131 -19.07 1.01 -18.14
CA TRP A 131 -18.14 0.39 -17.18
C TRP A 131 -17.05 -0.34 -17.95
N ILE A 132 -15.80 0.11 -17.80
CA ILE A 132 -14.63 -0.42 -18.51
C ILE A 132 -13.44 -0.61 -17.57
N ASP A 133 -12.62 -1.63 -17.84
CA ASP A 133 -11.41 -1.97 -17.10
C ASP A 133 -10.13 -1.57 -17.84
N SER A 134 -10.23 -1.22 -19.12
CA SER A 134 -9.12 -0.69 -19.93
C SER A 134 -9.60 0.31 -20.97
N GLN A 135 -8.66 1.07 -21.57
CA GLN A 135 -8.96 2.02 -22.62
C GLN A 135 -8.68 1.48 -24.03
N THR A 136 -8.65 0.16 -24.19
CA THR A 136 -8.55 -0.44 -25.52
C THR A 136 -9.81 -0.16 -26.34
N GLU A 137 -9.69 -0.13 -27.65
CA GLU A 137 -10.83 0.18 -28.53
C GLU A 137 -11.97 -0.84 -28.38
N GLU A 138 -11.61 -2.12 -28.30
CA GLU A 138 -12.54 -3.23 -28.05
C GLU A 138 -13.30 -3.08 -26.74
N GLU A 139 -12.59 -2.75 -25.66
CA GLU A 139 -13.18 -2.60 -24.34
C GLU A 139 -14.10 -1.39 -24.24
N ILE A 140 -13.74 -0.27 -24.86
CA ILE A 140 -14.61 0.91 -24.95
C ILE A 140 -15.88 0.58 -25.72
N GLN A 141 -15.77 -0.08 -26.88
CA GLN A 141 -16.93 -0.48 -27.70
C GLN A 141 -17.85 -1.43 -26.93
N ARG A 142 -17.26 -2.43 -26.24
CA ARG A 142 -18.00 -3.34 -25.38
C ARG A 142 -18.71 -2.60 -24.26
N GLY A 143 -18.02 -1.75 -23.52
CA GLY A 143 -18.58 -1.00 -22.40
C GLY A 143 -19.72 -0.07 -22.81
N VAL A 144 -19.67 0.52 -24.01
CA VAL A 144 -20.77 1.34 -24.54
C VAL A 144 -21.96 0.48 -24.96
N ALA A 145 -21.71 -0.67 -25.58
CA ALA A 145 -22.78 -1.60 -25.99
C ALA A 145 -23.52 -2.21 -24.79
N GLU A 146 -22.79 -2.50 -23.70
CA GLU A 146 -23.32 -3.09 -22.47
C GLU A 146 -23.73 -2.05 -21.40
N ALA A 147 -23.70 -0.74 -21.76
CA ALA A 147 -23.98 0.33 -20.81
C ALA A 147 -25.39 0.20 -20.20
N LYS A 148 -25.43 0.08 -18.88
CA LYS A 148 -26.67 -0.06 -18.11
C LYS A 148 -27.32 1.30 -17.85
N ASP A 149 -28.62 1.29 -17.62
CA ASP A 149 -29.30 2.46 -17.08
C ASP A 149 -28.63 2.89 -15.77
N TRP A 150 -28.44 4.19 -15.60
CA TRP A 150 -27.72 4.75 -14.45
C TRP A 150 -28.38 4.46 -13.11
N SER A 151 -29.69 4.16 -13.09
CA SER A 151 -30.41 3.78 -11.87
C SER A 151 -29.88 2.49 -11.26
N ALA A 152 -29.27 1.60 -12.06
CA ALA A 152 -28.60 0.39 -11.58
C ALA A 152 -27.43 0.71 -10.61
N TYR A 153 -26.92 1.92 -10.64
CA TYR A 153 -25.83 2.39 -9.80
C TYR A 153 -26.28 3.34 -8.66
N ARG A 154 -27.60 3.38 -8.36
CA ARG A 154 -28.16 4.27 -7.33
C ARG A 154 -27.51 4.07 -5.97
N ASN A 155 -27.40 2.85 -5.52
CA ASN A 155 -26.82 2.55 -4.19
C ASN A 155 -25.31 2.83 -4.15
N LEU A 156 -24.60 2.62 -5.26
CA LEU A 156 -23.18 2.99 -5.37
C LEU A 156 -23.01 4.51 -5.24
N ALA A 157 -23.88 5.27 -5.93
CA ALA A 157 -23.89 6.73 -5.83
C ALA A 157 -24.23 7.20 -4.41
N ALA A 158 -25.22 6.60 -3.76
CA ALA A 158 -25.60 6.88 -2.39
C ALA A 158 -24.40 6.71 -1.44
N ALA A 159 -23.69 5.57 -1.52
CA ALA A 159 -22.49 5.31 -0.73
C ALA A 159 -21.36 6.32 -1.03
N ALA A 160 -21.22 6.77 -2.30
CA ALA A 160 -20.23 7.78 -2.68
C ALA A 160 -20.55 9.16 -2.07
N TYR A 161 -21.80 9.60 -2.14
CA TYR A 161 -22.25 10.84 -1.49
C TYR A 161 -22.08 10.80 0.03
N LEU A 162 -22.47 9.69 0.68
CA LEU A 162 -22.35 9.53 2.12
C LEU A 162 -20.91 9.57 2.58
N ARG A 163 -20.01 8.92 1.86
CA ARG A 163 -18.58 8.98 2.15
C ARG A 163 -18.04 10.41 2.10
N ALA A 164 -18.41 11.16 1.05
CA ALA A 164 -17.97 12.53 0.93
C ALA A 164 -18.52 13.41 2.06
N LYS A 165 -19.80 13.24 2.46
CA LYS A 165 -20.42 13.93 3.60
C LYS A 165 -19.77 13.55 4.93
N GLU A 166 -19.40 12.29 5.11
CA GLU A 166 -18.69 11.78 6.29
C GLU A 166 -17.32 12.46 6.44
N ASP A 167 -16.49 12.42 5.38
CA ASP A 167 -15.15 13.04 5.39
C ASP A 167 -15.25 14.57 5.56
N TYR A 168 -16.27 15.22 5.00
CA TYR A 168 -16.54 16.64 5.14
C TYR A 168 -16.95 17.01 6.57
N LEU A 169 -17.94 16.35 7.17
CA LEU A 169 -18.43 16.66 8.51
C LEU A 169 -17.37 16.39 9.58
N MET A 170 -16.71 15.23 9.52
CA MET A 170 -15.64 14.90 10.46
C MET A 170 -14.45 15.84 10.29
N GLY A 171 -14.03 16.08 9.03
CA GLY A 171 -12.89 16.95 8.73
C GLY A 171 -13.08 18.37 9.25
N ILE A 172 -14.22 18.99 8.99
CA ILE A 172 -14.50 20.37 9.40
C ILE A 172 -14.66 20.48 10.92
N ASN A 173 -15.58 19.70 11.50
CA ASN A 173 -15.90 19.83 12.91
C ASN A 173 -14.73 19.46 13.81
N PHE A 174 -14.07 18.35 13.56
CA PHE A 174 -12.97 17.88 14.39
C PHE A 174 -11.72 18.76 14.24
N SER A 175 -11.40 19.21 13.02
CA SER A 175 -10.27 20.12 12.82
C SER A 175 -10.51 21.48 13.51
N ARG A 176 -11.72 22.04 13.39
CA ARG A 176 -12.04 23.32 14.02
C ARG A 176 -12.01 23.22 15.55
N VAL A 177 -12.68 22.23 16.16
CA VAL A 177 -12.72 22.11 17.63
C VAL A 177 -11.34 21.83 18.22
N LEU A 178 -10.54 20.96 17.59
CA LEU A 178 -9.17 20.68 18.05
C LEU A 178 -8.25 21.90 17.89
N THR A 179 -8.40 22.67 16.80
CA THR A 179 -7.64 23.90 16.59
C THR A 179 -7.99 24.95 17.66
N LEU A 180 -9.28 25.13 17.94
CA LEU A 180 -9.74 26.08 18.96
C LEU A 180 -9.28 25.70 20.38
N ARG A 181 -9.20 24.41 20.67
CA ARG A 181 -8.77 23.90 21.99
C ARG A 181 -7.25 23.86 22.16
N TYR A 182 -6.51 23.45 21.14
CA TYR A 182 -5.08 23.15 21.27
C TYR A 182 -4.18 24.02 20.41
N GLY A 183 -4.70 24.71 19.39
CA GLY A 183 -3.90 25.45 18.41
C GLY A 183 -3.00 26.51 19.02
N VAL A 184 -3.46 27.24 20.04
CA VAL A 184 -2.65 28.27 20.75
C VAL A 184 -1.51 27.63 21.54
N ALA A 185 -1.80 26.55 22.29
CA ALA A 185 -0.78 25.82 23.04
C ALA A 185 0.29 25.22 22.12
N LEU A 186 -0.14 24.57 21.02
CA LEU A 186 0.76 24.02 20.00
C LEU A 186 1.63 25.10 19.36
N ALA A 187 1.04 26.25 19.00
CA ALA A 187 1.77 27.36 18.43
C ALA A 187 2.84 27.90 19.39
N SER A 188 2.49 28.04 20.69
CA SER A 188 3.42 28.45 21.75
C SER A 188 4.58 27.46 21.90
N PHE A 189 4.27 26.16 22.01
CA PHE A 189 5.30 25.12 22.17
C PHE A 189 6.26 25.05 20.99
N LEU A 190 5.75 25.18 19.77
CA LEU A 190 6.52 25.09 18.54
C LEU A 190 7.11 26.43 18.09
N GLN A 191 6.93 27.49 18.86
CA GLN A 191 7.36 28.86 18.55
C GLN A 191 6.87 29.34 17.17
N GLN A 192 5.60 29.06 16.88
CA GLN A 192 4.90 29.43 15.65
C GLN A 192 3.86 30.49 15.95
N ARG A 193 3.47 31.28 14.94
CA ARG A 193 2.45 32.32 15.09
C ARG A 193 1.06 31.70 15.27
N TYR A 194 0.79 30.60 14.59
CA TYR A 194 -0.50 29.92 14.56
C TYR A 194 -0.31 28.46 14.16
N THR A 195 -1.11 27.56 14.73
CA THR A 195 -1.11 26.13 14.38
C THR A 195 -2.53 25.64 14.18
N VAL A 196 -2.83 25.20 12.97
CA VAL A 196 -4.08 24.52 12.64
C VAL A 196 -3.92 23.03 12.90
N VAL A 197 -4.89 22.45 13.61
CA VAL A 197 -5.00 21.00 13.78
C VAL A 197 -5.89 20.46 12.68
N SER A 198 -5.29 19.95 11.62
CA SER A 198 -6.01 19.29 10.52
C SER A 198 -6.11 17.80 10.77
N VAL A 199 -7.31 17.29 10.93
CA VAL A 199 -7.58 15.86 11.15
C VAL A 199 -8.59 15.34 10.13
N GLY A 200 -8.61 14.03 9.97
CA GLY A 200 -9.57 13.33 9.12
C GLY A 200 -9.51 11.85 9.44
N ARG A 201 -10.57 11.13 9.19
CA ARG A 201 -10.78 9.75 9.57
C ARG A 201 -9.57 8.84 9.26
N VAL A 202 -9.16 8.76 8.01
CA VAL A 202 -8.04 7.90 7.58
C VAL A 202 -6.69 8.55 7.87
N MET A 203 -6.55 9.84 7.60
CA MET A 203 -5.29 10.57 7.75
C MET A 203 -4.77 10.51 9.20
N THR A 204 -5.65 10.69 10.17
CA THR A 204 -5.28 10.67 11.59
C THR A 204 -4.90 9.28 12.09
N CYS A 205 -5.61 8.24 11.61
CA CYS A 205 -5.25 6.86 11.89
C CYS A 205 -3.85 6.52 11.37
N VAL A 206 -3.53 6.89 10.13
CA VAL A 206 -2.20 6.67 9.52
C VAL A 206 -1.10 7.40 10.30
N LEU A 207 -1.34 8.64 10.71
CA LEU A 207 -0.41 9.38 11.56
C LEU A 207 -0.17 8.65 12.89
N GLY A 208 -1.26 8.16 13.53
CA GLY A 208 -1.18 7.37 14.76
C GLY A 208 -0.34 6.09 14.59
N MET A 209 -0.48 5.38 13.46
CA MET A 209 0.33 4.18 13.16
C MET A 209 1.83 4.50 13.09
N VAL A 210 2.20 5.61 12.44
CA VAL A 210 3.61 6.02 12.32
C VAL A 210 4.20 6.45 13.66
N VAL A 211 3.44 7.24 14.45
CA VAL A 211 3.88 7.67 15.80
C VAL A 211 4.01 6.48 16.75
N ARG A 212 3.07 5.55 16.73
CA ARG A 212 3.15 4.31 17.53
C ARG A 212 4.40 3.51 17.19
N ARG A 213 4.73 3.34 15.91
CA ARG A 213 5.94 2.65 15.46
C ARG A 213 7.20 3.37 15.95
N GLU A 214 7.25 4.69 15.94
CA GLU A 214 8.39 5.45 16.45
C GLU A 214 8.54 5.28 17.96
N ASN A 215 7.42 5.26 18.70
CA ASN A 215 7.43 5.00 20.15
C ASN A 215 7.90 3.57 20.48
N GLU A 216 7.49 2.57 19.70
CA GLU A 216 7.98 1.19 19.81
C GLU A 216 9.51 1.13 19.62
N ILE A 217 10.04 1.85 18.63
CA ILE A 217 11.48 1.93 18.36
C ILE A 217 12.22 2.61 19.52
N ARG A 218 11.69 3.69 20.07
CA ARG A 218 12.30 4.42 21.20
C ARG A 218 12.25 3.64 22.52
N ALA A 219 11.18 2.90 22.74
CA ALA A 219 11.00 2.06 23.92
C ALA A 219 11.78 0.74 23.82
N PHE A 220 12.29 0.39 22.65
CA PHE A 220 12.97 -0.87 22.43
C PHE A 220 14.27 -0.93 23.24
N ARG A 221 14.42 -2.01 24.01
CA ARG A 221 15.66 -2.31 24.74
C ARG A 221 16.42 -3.38 23.98
N LYS A 222 17.59 -3.02 23.50
CA LYS A 222 18.50 -3.90 22.79
C LYS A 222 19.04 -4.97 23.76
N THR A 223 18.95 -6.22 23.36
CA THR A 223 19.57 -7.35 24.04
C THR A 223 20.71 -7.86 23.17
N VAL A 224 21.91 -7.84 23.69
CA VAL A 224 23.09 -8.45 23.07
C VAL A 224 23.20 -9.92 23.53
N PHE A 225 23.56 -10.81 22.62
CA PHE A 225 23.75 -12.22 22.91
C PHE A 225 24.88 -12.80 22.05
N TYR A 226 25.45 -13.90 22.50
CA TYR A 226 26.63 -14.53 21.89
C TYR A 226 26.30 -15.96 21.51
N ARG A 227 26.40 -16.29 20.21
CA ARG A 227 26.10 -17.59 19.63
C ARG A 227 27.37 -18.36 19.30
N ILE A 228 27.32 -19.67 19.43
CA ILE A 228 28.41 -20.58 19.07
C ILE A 228 28.07 -21.29 17.77
N PHE A 229 28.98 -21.24 16.81
CA PHE A 229 28.89 -21.93 15.53
C PHE A 229 30.03 -22.95 15.42
N GLY A 230 29.68 -24.21 15.22
CA GLY A 230 30.65 -25.25 14.89
C GLY A 230 30.99 -25.19 13.39
N GLN A 231 32.27 -25.30 13.07
CA GLN A 231 32.79 -25.48 11.72
C GLN A 231 32.90 -26.97 11.44
N PHE A 232 32.11 -27.48 10.52
CA PHE A 232 32.04 -28.90 10.17
C PHE A 232 32.58 -29.14 8.75
N GLU A 233 33.22 -30.32 8.57
CA GLU A 233 33.68 -30.75 7.25
C GLU A 233 33.23 -32.20 7.00
N LEU A 234 32.60 -32.42 5.82
CA LEU A 234 32.23 -33.75 5.35
C LEU A 234 32.67 -33.91 3.89
N SER A 235 33.51 -34.91 3.61
CA SER A 235 34.05 -35.19 2.28
C SER A 235 34.62 -33.93 1.59
N GLY A 236 35.39 -33.11 2.32
CA GLY A 236 36.01 -31.89 1.84
C GLY A 236 35.09 -30.68 1.71
N GLN A 237 33.80 -30.79 2.03
CA GLN A 237 32.85 -29.69 1.99
C GLN A 237 32.63 -29.13 3.41
N ARG A 238 32.86 -27.81 3.57
CA ARG A 238 32.69 -27.11 4.83
C ARG A 238 31.34 -26.47 4.98
N PHE A 239 30.78 -26.51 6.19
CA PHE A 239 29.54 -25.83 6.57
C PHE A 239 29.53 -25.47 8.03
N PHE A 240 28.62 -24.59 8.45
CA PHE A 240 28.46 -24.15 9.81
C PHE A 240 27.17 -24.72 10.40
N GLY A 241 27.23 -25.11 11.69
CA GLY A 241 26.09 -25.48 12.50
C GLY A 241 25.99 -24.60 13.73
N GLU A 242 24.84 -24.07 14.03
CA GLU A 242 24.57 -23.27 15.22
C GLU A 242 24.28 -24.16 16.40
N TRP A 243 24.93 -23.93 17.52
CA TRP A 243 24.64 -24.62 18.78
C TRP A 243 23.27 -24.20 19.34
N ARG A 244 22.57 -25.19 19.93
CA ARG A 244 21.34 -24.97 20.71
C ARG A 244 21.32 -25.85 21.92
N ALA A 245 20.89 -25.29 23.05
CA ALA A 245 20.69 -26.05 24.29
C ALA A 245 19.42 -26.90 24.14
N GLU A 246 19.63 -28.16 23.82
CA GLU A 246 18.57 -29.18 23.73
C GLU A 246 18.60 -30.10 24.99
N LYS A 247 17.62 -30.99 25.04
CA LYS A 247 17.55 -31.97 26.15
C LYS A 247 18.83 -32.79 26.24
N GLY A 248 19.48 -32.75 27.43
CA GLY A 248 20.74 -33.43 27.68
C GLY A 248 21.99 -32.56 27.49
N SER A 249 21.84 -31.32 27.00
CA SER A 249 22.89 -30.30 27.00
C SER A 249 23.24 -29.88 28.44
N ALA A 250 24.50 -29.53 28.70
CA ALA A 250 24.91 -28.93 29.96
C ALA A 250 24.23 -27.60 30.30
N TYR A 251 23.61 -26.96 29.29
CA TYR A 251 22.94 -25.66 29.37
C TYR A 251 21.40 -25.75 29.21
N GLU A 252 20.83 -26.97 29.34
CA GLU A 252 19.38 -27.15 29.34
C GLU A 252 18.74 -26.32 30.47
N GLY A 253 17.85 -25.37 30.12
CA GLY A 253 17.19 -24.49 31.10
C GLY A 253 18.09 -23.45 31.76
N PHE A 254 19.30 -23.22 31.26
CA PHE A 254 20.22 -22.22 31.81
C PHE A 254 19.66 -20.80 31.66
N PRO A 255 19.44 -20.04 32.77
CA PRO A 255 18.83 -18.70 32.71
C PRO A 255 19.68 -17.65 32.00
N GLY A 256 20.96 -17.91 31.79
CA GLY A 256 21.89 -17.04 31.07
C GLY A 256 21.77 -17.11 29.54
N LEU A 257 20.76 -17.79 29.01
CA LEU A 257 20.52 -17.85 27.56
C LEU A 257 19.40 -16.92 27.11
N TYR A 258 19.65 -16.20 26.02
CA TYR A 258 18.61 -15.59 25.17
C TYR A 258 18.05 -16.69 24.26
N LYS A 259 16.78 -17.05 24.44
CA LYS A 259 16.19 -18.27 23.85
C LYS A 259 17.04 -19.51 24.28
N ASN A 260 17.30 -20.43 23.37
CA ASN A 260 18.08 -21.63 23.63
C ASN A 260 19.45 -21.67 22.91
N ASN A 261 19.91 -20.56 22.34
CA ASN A 261 21.07 -20.54 21.45
C ASN A 261 22.02 -19.35 21.62
N GLY A 262 21.72 -18.40 22.50
CA GLY A 262 22.53 -17.20 22.65
C GLY A 262 22.86 -16.92 24.11
N PHE A 263 24.12 -16.91 24.50
CA PHE A 263 24.54 -16.52 25.84
C PHE A 263 24.35 -15.02 26.05
N LEU A 264 23.80 -14.63 27.19
CA LEU A 264 23.64 -13.22 27.57
C LEU A 264 24.96 -12.56 28.02
N LYS A 265 25.95 -13.36 28.45
CA LYS A 265 27.28 -12.91 28.83
C LYS A 265 28.32 -13.51 27.89
N LYS A 266 29.27 -12.66 27.48
CA LYS A 266 30.37 -13.09 26.61
C LYS A 266 31.28 -14.10 27.27
N GLU A 267 31.53 -13.92 28.56
CA GLU A 267 32.39 -14.78 29.36
C GLU A 267 31.87 -16.22 29.40
N ASP A 268 30.56 -16.41 29.58
CA ASP A 268 29.94 -17.73 29.59
C ASP A 268 30.05 -18.40 28.21
N ALA A 269 29.84 -17.63 27.14
CA ALA A 269 29.98 -18.12 25.76
C ALA A 269 31.44 -18.51 25.43
N GLU A 270 32.42 -17.72 25.86
CA GLU A 270 33.84 -18.00 25.66
C GLU A 270 34.29 -19.24 26.46
N ALA A 271 33.86 -19.38 27.71
CA ALA A 271 34.15 -20.57 28.53
C ALA A 271 33.57 -21.82 27.87
N PHE A 272 32.34 -21.75 27.37
CA PHE A 272 31.74 -22.86 26.65
C PHE A 272 32.47 -23.17 25.33
N ARG A 273 32.83 -22.16 24.54
CA ARG A 273 33.63 -22.32 23.31
C ARG A 273 34.99 -22.99 23.61
N GLN A 274 35.67 -22.59 24.68
CA GLN A 274 36.95 -23.19 25.11
C GLN A 274 36.77 -24.67 25.50
N ASN A 275 35.70 -25.02 26.21
CA ASN A 275 35.39 -26.41 26.56
C ASN A 275 35.16 -27.27 25.33
N LEU A 276 34.43 -26.75 24.32
CA LEU A 276 34.24 -27.43 23.03
C LEU A 276 35.57 -27.58 22.27
N THR A 277 36.39 -26.52 22.27
CA THR A 277 37.70 -26.52 21.58
C THR A 277 38.69 -27.51 22.23
N ALA A 278 38.64 -27.67 23.52
CA ALA A 278 39.48 -28.65 24.23
C ALA A 278 39.19 -30.12 23.87
N ALA A 279 38.01 -30.38 23.30
CA ALA A 279 37.63 -31.70 22.79
C ALA A 279 38.07 -31.95 21.32
N LEU A 280 38.81 -31.02 20.72
CA LEU A 280 39.42 -31.20 19.40
C LEU A 280 40.83 -31.84 19.48
N PRO A 281 41.26 -32.60 18.45
CA PRO A 281 40.48 -33.01 17.25
C PRO A 281 39.37 -34.01 17.57
N GLY A 282 38.25 -33.92 16.87
CA GLY A 282 37.10 -34.79 17.13
C GLY A 282 36.10 -34.82 15.96
N THR A 283 35.19 -35.75 16.07
CA THR A 283 34.11 -35.89 15.09
C THR A 283 32.74 -35.72 15.73
N ALA A 284 31.84 -35.05 15.06
CA ALA A 284 30.42 -34.99 15.42
C ALA A 284 29.66 -36.14 14.77
N THR A 285 28.64 -36.64 15.43
CA THR A 285 27.74 -37.64 14.87
C THR A 285 26.53 -36.97 14.22
N LEU A 286 26.25 -37.26 12.98
CA LEU A 286 25.06 -36.78 12.30
C LEU A 286 23.81 -37.52 12.82
N LEU A 287 23.01 -36.85 13.65
CA LEU A 287 21.80 -37.43 14.26
C LEU A 287 20.60 -37.40 13.32
N LYS A 288 20.46 -36.29 12.60
CA LYS A 288 19.36 -36.09 11.63
C LYS A 288 19.88 -35.44 10.34
N ASN A 289 19.29 -35.87 9.24
CA ASN A 289 19.46 -35.29 7.91
C ASN A 289 18.10 -35.34 7.22
N GLU A 290 17.30 -34.33 7.47
CA GLU A 290 15.93 -34.27 6.97
C GLU A 290 15.86 -33.42 5.71
N LYS A 291 15.24 -33.97 4.67
CA LYS A 291 14.98 -33.30 3.40
C LYS A 291 13.55 -32.82 3.34
N LYS A 292 13.34 -31.52 3.06
CA LYS A 292 12.02 -30.95 2.85
C LYS A 292 12.00 -30.21 1.51
N LYS A 293 10.96 -30.49 0.70
CA LYS A 293 10.71 -29.73 -0.52
C LYS A 293 9.92 -28.46 -0.16
N GLU A 294 10.49 -27.29 -0.48
CA GLU A 294 9.83 -26.00 -0.35
C GLU A 294 9.40 -25.51 -1.73
N VAL A 295 8.10 -25.34 -1.92
CA VAL A 295 7.53 -24.90 -3.20
C VAL A 295 7.10 -23.45 -3.09
N LYS A 296 7.78 -22.55 -3.81
CA LYS A 296 7.49 -21.13 -3.84
C LYS A 296 6.72 -20.79 -5.12
N ARG A 297 5.40 -20.59 -4.99
CA ARG A 297 4.56 -20.18 -6.11
C ARG A 297 4.84 -18.74 -6.52
N PRO A 298 4.58 -18.33 -7.79
CA PRO A 298 4.59 -16.94 -8.20
C PRO A 298 3.71 -16.09 -7.27
N PRO A 299 4.11 -14.86 -6.94
CA PRO A 299 3.25 -13.95 -6.20
C PRO A 299 1.97 -13.65 -6.99
N LEU A 300 0.93 -13.19 -6.31
CA LEU A 300 -0.28 -12.69 -6.98
C LEU A 300 0.09 -11.50 -7.89
N LEU A 301 -0.79 -11.19 -8.82
CA LEU A 301 -0.65 -10.05 -9.72
C LEU A 301 -0.56 -8.73 -8.94
N TYR A 302 -0.17 -7.67 -9.62
CA TYR A 302 -0.16 -6.36 -9.00
C TYR A 302 -1.57 -5.79 -8.82
N ASN A 303 -1.81 -5.22 -7.64
CA ASN A 303 -2.71 -4.12 -7.45
C ASN A 303 -1.88 -2.83 -7.29
N LEU A 304 -2.53 -1.69 -7.06
CA LEU A 304 -1.82 -0.43 -6.92
C LEU A 304 -0.88 -0.40 -5.70
N ALA A 305 -1.30 -0.92 -4.55
CA ALA A 305 -0.53 -0.88 -3.31
C ALA A 305 0.78 -1.69 -3.42
N GLU A 306 0.72 -2.90 -3.95
CA GLU A 306 1.91 -3.73 -4.19
C GLU A 306 2.86 -3.08 -5.21
N LEU A 307 2.30 -2.48 -6.29
CA LEU A 307 3.11 -1.75 -7.25
C LEU A 307 3.82 -0.56 -6.59
N GLN A 308 3.12 0.22 -5.78
CA GLN A 308 3.68 1.37 -5.06
C GLN A 308 4.78 0.94 -4.08
N ASN A 309 4.59 -0.18 -3.37
CA ASN A 309 5.62 -0.70 -2.48
C ASN A 309 6.88 -1.16 -3.23
N ASP A 310 6.72 -1.90 -4.32
CA ASP A 310 7.84 -2.36 -5.13
C ASP A 310 8.58 -1.18 -5.80
N CYS A 311 7.87 -0.17 -6.29
CA CYS A 311 8.45 1.05 -6.84
C CYS A 311 9.22 1.87 -5.78
N ALA A 312 8.66 2.02 -4.58
CA ALA A 312 9.34 2.70 -3.47
C ALA A 312 10.63 1.96 -3.08
N ARG A 313 10.61 0.62 -3.08
CA ARG A 313 11.77 -0.21 -2.79
C ARG A 313 12.85 -0.13 -3.89
N ARG A 314 12.45 -0.30 -5.16
CA ARG A 314 13.38 -0.43 -6.31
C ARG A 314 13.87 0.91 -6.85
N PHE A 315 12.95 1.85 -7.03
CA PHE A 315 13.22 3.12 -7.71
C PHE A 315 13.30 4.32 -6.76
N LYS A 316 13.02 4.12 -5.46
CA LYS A 316 13.01 5.18 -4.45
C LYS A 316 12.08 6.35 -4.80
N ILE A 317 10.94 6.04 -5.42
CA ILE A 317 9.89 7.00 -5.76
C ILE A 317 8.70 6.89 -4.81
N SER A 318 7.97 7.99 -4.65
CA SER A 318 6.80 8.02 -3.78
C SER A 318 5.60 7.28 -4.39
N PRO A 319 4.63 6.85 -3.57
CA PRO A 319 3.38 6.27 -4.06
C PRO A 319 2.61 7.18 -5.04
N ASP A 320 2.62 8.49 -4.82
CA ASP A 320 2.02 9.48 -5.74
C ASP A 320 2.71 9.48 -7.11
N GLN A 321 4.04 9.42 -7.15
CA GLN A 321 4.79 9.31 -8.40
C GLN A 321 4.50 7.99 -9.12
N THR A 322 4.43 6.89 -8.39
CA THR A 322 4.07 5.58 -8.95
C THR A 322 2.68 5.61 -9.58
N LEU A 323 1.69 6.19 -8.89
CA LEU A 323 0.33 6.33 -9.41
C LEU A 323 0.30 7.16 -10.70
N LYS A 324 1.07 8.26 -10.77
CA LYS A 324 1.16 9.09 -11.99
C LYS A 324 1.71 8.29 -13.18
N VAL A 325 2.75 7.49 -12.97
CA VAL A 325 3.30 6.63 -14.02
C VAL A 325 2.30 5.55 -14.42
N ALA A 326 1.66 4.87 -13.46
CA ALA A 326 0.67 3.85 -13.76
C ALA A 326 -0.53 4.43 -14.52
N GLN A 327 -0.96 5.66 -14.18
CA GLN A 327 -2.00 6.39 -14.89
C GLN A 327 -1.56 6.74 -16.33
N GLU A 328 -0.31 7.18 -16.53
CA GLU A 328 0.26 7.42 -17.86
C GLU A 328 0.24 6.14 -18.72
N LEU A 329 0.67 5.01 -18.15
CA LEU A 329 0.66 3.73 -18.85
C LEU A 329 -0.76 3.27 -19.22
N TYR A 330 -1.73 3.50 -18.35
CA TYR A 330 -3.14 3.23 -18.61
C TYR A 330 -3.69 4.11 -19.76
N GLU A 331 -3.43 5.41 -19.73
CA GLU A 331 -3.87 6.35 -20.78
C GLU A 331 -3.21 6.06 -22.14
N LYS A 332 -2.01 5.47 -22.13
CA LYS A 332 -1.34 4.93 -23.33
C LYS A 332 -1.80 3.53 -23.73
N LYS A 333 -2.82 2.99 -23.07
CA LYS A 333 -3.41 1.66 -23.34
C LYS A 333 -2.47 0.47 -23.07
N LEU A 334 -1.37 0.70 -22.37
CA LEU A 334 -0.35 -0.32 -22.11
C LEU A 334 -0.74 -1.26 -20.97
N VAL A 335 -1.49 -0.76 -19.99
CA VAL A 335 -1.95 -1.52 -18.82
C VAL A 335 -3.43 -1.31 -18.54
N THR A 336 -4.03 -2.18 -17.73
CA THR A 336 -5.40 -2.05 -17.23
C THR A 336 -5.52 -0.96 -16.17
N TYR A 337 -6.74 -0.66 -15.72
CA TYR A 337 -7.00 0.41 -14.77
C TYR A 337 -6.16 0.28 -13.49
N PRO A 338 -5.36 1.31 -13.13
CA PRO A 338 -4.37 1.14 -12.08
C PRO A 338 -4.93 1.23 -10.65
N ARG A 339 -6.08 1.87 -10.44
CA ARG A 339 -6.66 2.06 -9.10
C ARG A 339 -7.52 0.87 -8.70
N THR A 340 -6.89 -0.29 -8.58
CA THR A 340 -7.53 -1.53 -8.16
C THR A 340 -6.89 -2.06 -6.87
N ASP A 341 -7.72 -2.65 -6.00
CA ASP A 341 -7.28 -3.41 -4.84
C ASP A 341 -7.19 -4.93 -5.14
N ALA A 342 -7.77 -5.40 -6.27
CA ALA A 342 -7.72 -6.80 -6.67
C ALA A 342 -6.34 -7.22 -7.18
N ARG A 343 -5.95 -8.46 -6.86
CA ARG A 343 -4.68 -9.09 -7.26
C ARG A 343 -4.89 -10.35 -8.11
N VAL A 344 -6.08 -10.50 -8.65
CA VAL A 344 -6.54 -11.65 -9.44
C VAL A 344 -7.18 -11.20 -10.74
N LEU A 345 -7.31 -12.11 -11.71
CA LEU A 345 -8.05 -11.93 -12.94
C LEU A 345 -9.53 -12.25 -12.72
N SER A 346 -10.40 -11.66 -13.53
CA SER A 346 -11.76 -12.15 -13.69
C SER A 346 -11.80 -13.39 -14.59
N SER A 347 -12.84 -14.19 -14.43
CA SER A 347 -13.06 -15.36 -15.28
C SER A 347 -13.22 -15.00 -16.77
N ALA A 348 -13.76 -13.81 -17.06
CA ALA A 348 -13.88 -13.28 -18.42
C ALA A 348 -12.50 -12.98 -19.02
N VAL A 349 -11.66 -12.24 -18.31
CA VAL A 349 -10.30 -11.91 -18.75
C VAL A 349 -9.42 -13.16 -18.88
N ALA A 350 -9.56 -14.11 -17.95
CA ALA A 350 -8.81 -15.36 -18.00
C ALA A 350 -9.07 -16.19 -19.28
N LYS A 351 -10.27 -16.12 -19.84
CA LYS A 351 -10.63 -16.79 -21.11
C LYS A 351 -9.95 -16.13 -22.31
N GLU A 352 -9.72 -14.83 -22.27
CA GLU A 352 -9.15 -14.06 -23.38
C GLU A 352 -7.65 -13.73 -23.19
N ILE A 353 -7.01 -14.25 -22.14
CA ILE A 353 -5.65 -13.90 -21.72
C ILE A 353 -4.59 -14.11 -22.82
N GLN A 354 -4.88 -14.98 -23.79
CA GLN A 354 -4.01 -15.20 -24.93
C GLN A 354 -3.76 -13.92 -25.74
N LYS A 355 -4.74 -13.02 -25.85
CA LYS A 355 -4.60 -11.73 -26.54
C LYS A 355 -3.51 -10.88 -25.89
N ASN A 356 -3.53 -10.78 -24.56
CA ASN A 356 -2.52 -10.04 -23.78
C ASN A 356 -1.12 -10.61 -23.99
N LEU A 357 -0.98 -11.94 -23.93
CA LEU A 357 0.27 -12.65 -24.14
C LEU A 357 0.80 -12.45 -25.56
N SER A 358 -0.07 -12.56 -26.58
CA SER A 358 0.30 -12.37 -28.00
C SER A 358 0.82 -10.95 -28.25
N GLY A 359 0.23 -9.93 -27.59
CA GLY A 359 0.76 -8.57 -27.65
C GLY A 359 2.17 -8.47 -27.07
N LEU A 360 2.41 -9.10 -25.91
CA LEU A 360 3.69 -9.04 -25.21
C LEU A 360 4.85 -9.69 -25.97
N THR A 361 4.62 -10.59 -26.93
CA THR A 361 5.69 -11.19 -27.75
C THR A 361 6.50 -10.13 -28.50
N ARG A 362 5.91 -8.97 -28.77
CA ARG A 362 6.54 -7.83 -29.47
C ARG A 362 7.32 -6.90 -28.55
N VAL A 363 7.33 -7.15 -27.24
CA VAL A 363 8.03 -6.33 -26.26
C VAL A 363 9.41 -6.92 -26.00
N GLN A 364 10.48 -6.25 -26.44
CA GLN A 364 11.85 -6.76 -26.40
C GLN A 364 12.26 -7.37 -25.05
N ALA A 365 11.95 -6.72 -23.94
CA ALA A 365 12.37 -7.14 -22.59
C ALA A 365 11.70 -8.42 -22.08
N VAL A 366 10.53 -8.79 -22.61
CA VAL A 366 9.70 -9.88 -22.09
C VAL A 366 9.14 -10.81 -23.18
N GLY A 367 9.34 -10.48 -24.45
CA GLY A 367 8.73 -11.18 -25.59
C GLY A 367 9.08 -12.65 -25.65
N GLY A 368 10.34 -13.02 -25.35
CA GLY A 368 10.75 -14.43 -25.31
C GLY A 368 10.00 -15.24 -24.27
N PHE A 369 9.73 -14.67 -23.09
CA PHE A 369 8.94 -15.32 -22.04
C PHE A 369 7.47 -15.47 -22.44
N ALA A 370 6.89 -14.45 -23.08
CA ALA A 370 5.53 -14.52 -23.59
C ALA A 370 5.39 -15.59 -24.69
N GLN A 371 6.35 -15.67 -25.60
CA GLN A 371 6.38 -16.69 -26.65
C GLN A 371 6.49 -18.10 -26.06
N GLU A 372 7.32 -18.31 -25.03
CA GLU A 372 7.44 -19.59 -24.32
C GLU A 372 6.09 -20.02 -23.71
N VAL A 373 5.39 -19.11 -23.04
CA VAL A 373 4.06 -19.36 -22.43
C VAL A 373 3.02 -19.72 -23.49
N LEU A 374 3.02 -19.05 -24.64
CA LEU A 374 2.11 -19.35 -25.75
C LEU A 374 2.42 -20.71 -26.37
N SER A 375 3.70 -21.02 -26.59
CA SER A 375 4.13 -22.27 -27.26
C SER A 375 3.85 -23.49 -26.40
N ASN A 376 4.09 -23.43 -25.10
CA ASN A 376 3.84 -24.55 -24.17
C ASN A 376 2.39 -24.66 -23.70
N GLY A 377 1.56 -23.65 -23.98
CA GLY A 377 0.14 -23.63 -23.62
C GLY A 377 -0.16 -23.48 -22.13
N SER A 378 0.81 -23.10 -21.29
CA SER A 378 0.65 -23.01 -19.83
C SER A 378 -0.43 -21.99 -19.39
N TYR A 379 -0.79 -21.03 -20.23
CA TYR A 379 -1.86 -20.07 -19.99
C TYR A 379 -3.27 -20.66 -19.99
N LYS A 380 -3.50 -21.80 -20.68
CA LYS A 380 -4.84 -22.40 -20.87
C LYS A 380 -5.52 -22.81 -19.55
N GLY A 381 -4.73 -23.06 -18.51
CA GLY A 381 -5.23 -23.45 -17.19
C GLY A 381 -5.49 -22.31 -16.21
N ILE A 382 -5.19 -21.05 -16.56
CA ILE A 382 -5.17 -19.91 -15.61
C ILE A 382 -6.50 -19.69 -14.88
N ALA A 383 -7.63 -19.93 -15.56
CA ALA A 383 -8.97 -19.77 -15.00
C ALA A 383 -9.26 -20.71 -13.81
N LYS A 384 -8.50 -21.80 -13.66
CA LYS A 384 -8.64 -22.79 -12.57
C LYS A 384 -7.60 -22.60 -11.46
N THR A 385 -6.84 -21.54 -11.50
CA THR A 385 -5.77 -21.27 -10.54
C THR A 385 -6.15 -20.20 -9.54
N ARG A 386 -5.33 -20.04 -8.49
CA ARG A 386 -5.46 -18.95 -7.51
C ARG A 386 -5.32 -17.53 -8.10
N TYR A 387 -4.98 -17.40 -9.36
CA TYR A 387 -4.81 -16.11 -10.05
C TYR A 387 -6.11 -15.63 -10.72
N THR A 388 -7.19 -16.42 -10.64
CA THR A 388 -8.51 -16.06 -11.17
C THR A 388 -9.56 -16.32 -10.08
N ASP A 389 -10.24 -15.25 -9.64
CA ASP A 389 -11.29 -15.36 -8.62
C ASP A 389 -12.22 -14.13 -8.66
N ASP A 390 -13.40 -14.28 -9.26
CA ASP A 390 -14.38 -13.19 -9.38
C ASP A 390 -14.87 -12.66 -8.02
N LYS A 391 -14.81 -13.46 -6.96
CA LYS A 391 -15.24 -13.06 -5.61
C LYS A 391 -14.28 -12.07 -4.93
N GLN A 392 -13.04 -12.01 -5.37
CA GLN A 392 -12.05 -11.06 -4.88
C GLN A 392 -11.99 -9.75 -5.68
N ILE A 393 -12.90 -9.57 -6.64
CA ILE A 393 -12.99 -8.38 -7.48
C ILE A 393 -14.20 -7.56 -7.03
N THR A 394 -13.98 -6.31 -6.65
CA THR A 394 -15.05 -5.36 -6.32
C THR A 394 -15.43 -4.54 -7.54
N ASP A 395 -14.50 -3.76 -8.06
CA ASP A 395 -14.72 -2.84 -9.18
C ASP A 395 -13.88 -3.24 -10.40
N HIS A 396 -12.60 -3.58 -10.19
CA HIS A 396 -11.63 -3.90 -11.24
C HIS A 396 -10.78 -5.12 -10.84
N TYR A 397 -10.36 -5.90 -11.83
CA TYR A 397 -9.37 -6.95 -11.65
C TYR A 397 -7.94 -6.37 -11.56
N ALA A 398 -6.95 -7.23 -11.39
CA ALA A 398 -5.55 -6.86 -11.19
C ALA A 398 -4.98 -5.98 -12.31
N LEU A 399 -3.97 -5.20 -11.97
CA LEU A 399 -3.19 -4.40 -12.91
C LEU A 399 -2.28 -5.32 -13.74
N ILE A 400 -2.58 -5.44 -15.03
CA ILE A 400 -1.86 -6.28 -16.00
C ILE A 400 -1.57 -5.52 -17.29
N PRO A 401 -0.59 -5.95 -18.11
CA PRO A 401 -0.42 -5.40 -19.45
C PRO A 401 -1.58 -5.83 -20.37
N THR A 402 -2.06 -4.90 -21.18
CA THR A 402 -3.13 -5.16 -22.16
C THR A 402 -2.65 -5.94 -23.40
N GLY A 403 -1.34 -5.91 -23.68
CA GLY A 403 -0.78 -6.36 -24.95
C GLY A 403 -1.02 -5.39 -26.11
N GLN A 404 -1.63 -4.26 -25.86
CA GLN A 404 -1.94 -3.20 -26.83
C GLN A 404 -1.17 -1.90 -26.50
N GLY A 405 -1.35 -0.86 -27.30
CA GLY A 405 -0.70 0.43 -27.07
C GLY A 405 0.82 0.43 -27.28
N LEU A 406 1.42 -0.66 -27.79
CA LEU A 406 2.87 -0.88 -27.83
C LEU A 406 3.63 0.18 -28.64
N GLY A 407 2.98 0.86 -29.58
CA GLY A 407 3.57 2.00 -30.29
C GLY A 407 3.96 3.18 -29.40
N ALA A 408 3.44 3.25 -28.16
CA ALA A 408 3.82 4.27 -27.19
C ALA A 408 5.12 3.93 -26.42
N LEU A 409 5.61 2.69 -26.45
CA LEU A 409 6.78 2.26 -25.67
C LEU A 409 8.05 3.08 -25.97
N PRO A 410 8.42 3.39 -27.24
CA PRO A 410 9.61 4.18 -27.52
C PRO A 410 9.56 5.60 -26.95
N GLY A 411 8.37 6.15 -26.72
CA GLY A 411 8.18 7.49 -26.16
C GLY A 411 8.01 7.53 -24.63
N LEU A 412 8.21 6.41 -23.94
CA LEU A 412 8.17 6.38 -22.47
C LEU A 412 9.47 6.93 -21.87
N THR A 413 9.34 7.55 -20.70
CA THR A 413 10.54 7.82 -19.89
C THR A 413 11.19 6.50 -19.45
N PRO A 414 12.52 6.47 -19.17
CA PRO A 414 13.18 5.27 -18.67
C PRO A 414 12.48 4.67 -17.43
N LEU A 415 12.00 5.52 -16.53
CA LEU A 415 11.27 5.08 -15.34
C LEU A 415 9.92 4.44 -15.71
N SER A 416 9.14 5.05 -16.59
CA SER A 416 7.86 4.51 -17.05
C SER A 416 8.04 3.17 -17.77
N ALA A 417 9.09 3.02 -18.58
CA ALA A 417 9.43 1.78 -19.27
C ALA A 417 9.81 0.66 -18.27
N GLN A 418 10.62 0.97 -17.25
CA GLN A 418 11.00 0.01 -16.21
C GLN A 418 9.80 -0.45 -15.36
N ILE A 419 8.87 0.45 -15.05
CA ILE A 419 7.66 0.11 -14.30
C ILE A 419 6.73 -0.76 -15.17
N TYR A 420 6.59 -0.46 -16.47
CA TYR A 420 5.85 -1.30 -17.40
C TYR A 420 6.46 -2.71 -17.49
N GLU A 421 7.78 -2.81 -17.64
CA GLU A 421 8.48 -4.10 -17.65
C GLU A 421 8.24 -4.88 -16.35
N MET A 422 8.28 -4.20 -15.19
CA MET A 422 8.03 -4.83 -13.89
C MET A 422 6.60 -5.40 -13.80
N ILE A 423 5.61 -4.68 -14.30
CA ILE A 423 4.22 -5.16 -14.38
C ILE A 423 4.12 -6.36 -15.32
N ALA A 424 4.74 -6.29 -16.49
CA ALA A 424 4.74 -7.37 -17.50
C ALA A 424 5.42 -8.65 -16.97
N ARG A 425 6.55 -8.52 -16.29
CA ARG A 425 7.25 -9.65 -15.65
C ARG A 425 6.42 -10.30 -14.55
N ARG A 426 5.76 -9.51 -13.69
CA ARG A 426 4.85 -10.03 -12.66
C ARG A 426 3.68 -10.79 -13.29
N PHE A 427 3.12 -10.26 -14.36
CA PHE A 427 2.03 -10.91 -15.12
C PHE A 427 2.49 -12.23 -15.76
N LEU A 428 3.63 -12.25 -16.43
CA LEU A 428 4.15 -13.46 -17.07
C LEU A 428 4.54 -14.54 -16.05
N ALA A 429 5.02 -14.15 -14.88
CA ALA A 429 5.45 -15.08 -13.84
C ALA A 429 4.34 -16.06 -13.41
N VAL A 430 3.06 -15.68 -13.46
CA VAL A 430 1.95 -16.54 -13.02
C VAL A 430 1.70 -17.73 -13.93
N PHE A 431 2.23 -17.72 -15.15
CA PHE A 431 2.13 -18.81 -16.13
C PHE A 431 3.29 -19.80 -16.06
N TYR A 432 4.30 -19.51 -15.22
CA TYR A 432 5.45 -20.38 -15.01
C TYR A 432 5.24 -21.29 -13.79
N PRO A 433 5.88 -22.46 -13.77
CA PRO A 433 5.80 -23.36 -12.63
C PRO A 433 6.38 -22.69 -11.37
N PRO A 434 6.01 -23.17 -10.19
CA PRO A 434 6.62 -22.74 -8.94
C PRO A 434 8.14 -22.92 -8.93
N ALA A 435 8.86 -22.06 -8.24
CA ALA A 435 10.25 -22.33 -7.89
C ALA A 435 10.29 -23.39 -6.78
N VAL A 436 11.21 -24.34 -6.93
CA VAL A 436 11.37 -25.44 -5.99
C VAL A 436 12.73 -25.35 -5.33
N TYR A 437 12.70 -25.29 -4.01
CA TYR A 437 13.91 -25.38 -3.18
C TYR A 437 13.92 -26.71 -2.44
N GLU A 438 15.11 -27.26 -2.30
CA GLU A 438 15.40 -28.30 -1.34
C GLU A 438 15.97 -27.67 -0.07
N LYS A 439 15.27 -27.81 1.05
CA LYS A 439 15.76 -27.43 2.37
C LYS A 439 16.20 -28.70 3.08
N ARG A 440 17.47 -28.74 3.53
CA ARG A 440 18.00 -29.79 4.41
C ARG A 440 18.22 -29.22 5.78
N SER A 441 17.74 -29.92 6.78
CA SER A 441 17.96 -29.63 8.18
C SER A 441 18.81 -30.74 8.77
N LEU A 442 19.98 -30.36 9.29
CA LEU A 442 20.95 -31.29 9.90
C LEU A 442 20.96 -31.06 11.39
N GLU A 443 21.09 -32.13 12.15
CA GLU A 443 21.39 -32.11 13.57
C GLU A 443 22.64 -32.95 13.83
N LEU A 444 23.66 -32.32 14.41
CA LEU A 444 24.95 -32.95 14.71
C LEU A 444 25.14 -32.95 16.23
N LEU A 445 25.69 -34.03 16.76
CA LEU A 445 26.03 -34.18 18.16
C LEU A 445 27.56 -34.22 18.33
N PHE A 446 28.10 -33.28 19.11
CA PHE A 446 29.50 -33.22 19.48
C PHE A 446 29.61 -32.99 20.98
N SER A 447 30.33 -33.88 21.72
CA SER A 447 30.52 -33.75 23.16
C SER A 447 29.25 -33.52 23.98
N ARG A 448 28.14 -34.20 23.63
CA ARG A 448 26.77 -34.07 24.18
C ARG A 448 26.03 -32.80 23.78
N GLU A 449 26.63 -31.94 22.98
CA GLU A 449 26.04 -30.69 22.56
C GLU A 449 25.51 -30.78 21.13
N HIS A 450 24.35 -30.16 20.89
CA HIS A 450 23.63 -30.23 19.62
C HIS A 450 23.92 -29.00 18.74
N PHE A 451 24.24 -29.26 17.48
CA PHE A 451 24.45 -28.24 16.45
C PHE A 451 23.48 -28.42 15.29
N PHE A 452 22.87 -27.33 14.88
CA PHE A 452 21.87 -27.34 13.81
C PHE A 452 22.40 -26.57 12.60
N ALA A 453 22.30 -27.18 11.42
CA ALA A 453 22.68 -26.56 10.18
C ALA A 453 21.51 -26.62 9.18
N GLY A 454 21.19 -25.50 8.55
CA GLY A 454 20.24 -25.40 7.48
C GLY A 454 20.94 -25.16 6.14
N ILE A 455 20.51 -25.87 5.10
CA ILE A 455 21.00 -25.66 3.73
C ILE A 455 19.81 -25.57 2.81
N ARG A 456 19.78 -24.52 2.00
CA ARG A 456 18.71 -24.27 1.05
C ARG A 456 19.29 -24.16 -0.35
N SER A 457 18.89 -25.04 -1.24
CA SER A 457 19.36 -25.08 -2.63
C SER A 457 18.17 -24.91 -3.58
N LEU A 458 18.33 -24.10 -4.61
CA LEU A 458 17.35 -23.96 -5.68
C LEU A 458 17.48 -25.16 -6.64
N VAL A 459 16.41 -25.97 -6.73
CA VAL A 459 16.36 -27.16 -7.61
C VAL A 459 15.70 -26.83 -8.95
N GLU A 460 14.57 -26.11 -8.91
CA GLU A 460 13.85 -25.68 -10.10
C GLU A 460 13.62 -24.17 -10.02
N GLU A 461 14.13 -23.43 -11.01
CA GLU A 461 14.02 -21.97 -11.03
C GLU A 461 12.58 -21.48 -11.21
N GLY A 462 11.80 -22.18 -12.03
CA GLY A 462 10.41 -21.84 -12.30
C GLY A 462 10.22 -20.38 -12.69
N TRP A 463 9.25 -19.72 -12.07
CA TRP A 463 8.91 -18.31 -12.33
C TRP A 463 10.03 -17.30 -12.01
N LEU A 464 11.02 -17.67 -11.23
CA LEU A 464 12.16 -16.79 -10.92
C LEU A 464 12.93 -16.39 -12.17
N LYS A 465 12.93 -17.26 -13.18
CA LYS A 465 13.51 -17.00 -14.53
C LYS A 465 12.96 -15.70 -15.14
N VAL A 466 11.66 -15.44 -14.92
CA VAL A 466 10.97 -14.27 -15.48
C VAL A 466 11.09 -13.05 -14.58
N SER A 467 11.15 -13.23 -13.26
CA SER A 467 11.07 -12.13 -12.29
C SER A 467 12.25 -11.15 -12.35
N GLY A 468 13.41 -11.59 -12.84
CA GLY A 468 14.63 -10.80 -12.86
C GLY A 468 15.25 -10.53 -11.46
N GLU A 469 14.79 -11.23 -10.43
CA GLU A 469 15.15 -10.97 -9.01
C GLU A 469 16.48 -11.58 -8.56
N LYS A 470 17.25 -12.21 -9.45
CA LYS A 470 18.53 -12.89 -9.10
C LYS A 470 19.53 -12.03 -8.29
N LYS A 471 19.48 -10.71 -8.39
CA LYS A 471 20.46 -9.82 -7.73
C LYS A 471 19.96 -9.16 -6.40
N GLN A 472 18.69 -9.25 -6.08
CA GLN A 472 18.17 -8.63 -4.84
C GLN A 472 18.11 -9.60 -3.64
N LYS A 473 18.08 -10.92 -3.91
CA LYS A 473 18.04 -11.94 -2.84
C LYS A 473 19.29 -11.98 -1.97
N ASP A 474 20.47 -11.73 -2.54
CA ASP A 474 21.72 -11.69 -1.77
C ASP A 474 21.74 -10.63 -0.65
N LYS A 475 20.92 -9.58 -0.76
CA LYS A 475 20.79 -8.56 0.28
C LYS A 475 19.74 -8.89 1.35
N GLU A 476 18.60 -9.45 0.95
CA GLU A 476 17.56 -9.89 1.92
C GLU A 476 17.99 -11.16 2.68
N GLU A 477 18.77 -12.01 2.04
CA GLU A 477 19.41 -13.16 2.71
C GLU A 477 20.49 -12.72 3.68
N LYS A 478 21.30 -11.71 3.34
CA LYS A 478 22.26 -11.10 4.28
C LYS A 478 21.59 -10.41 5.48
N GLU A 479 20.45 -9.72 5.27
CA GLU A 479 19.69 -9.14 6.38
C GLU A 479 19.06 -10.20 7.30
N LYS A 480 18.75 -11.40 6.77
CA LYS A 480 18.28 -12.56 7.57
C LYS A 480 19.42 -13.30 8.27
N GLU A 481 20.61 -13.31 7.68
CA GLU A 481 21.83 -13.79 8.35
C GLU A 481 22.17 -12.94 9.59
N GLU A 482 21.88 -11.62 9.55
CA GLU A 482 21.96 -10.73 10.71
C GLU A 482 20.90 -11.05 11.78
N GLU A 483 19.74 -11.63 11.41
CA GLU A 483 18.71 -12.10 12.35
C GLU A 483 18.96 -13.52 12.90
N GLY A 484 20.04 -14.21 12.45
CA GLY A 484 20.62 -15.36 13.14
C GLY A 484 20.16 -16.74 12.71
N GLU A 485 19.72 -16.95 11.52
CA GLU A 485 19.68 -18.29 10.93
C GLU A 485 20.93 -18.49 10.08
N ALA A 486 21.85 -19.38 10.50
CA ALA A 486 22.97 -19.83 9.68
C ALA A 486 22.43 -20.68 8.51
N GLU A 487 21.87 -20.04 7.50
CA GLU A 487 21.66 -20.70 6.23
C GLU A 487 23.00 -20.71 5.48
N ASN A 488 23.63 -21.87 5.43
CA ASN A 488 24.80 -22.07 4.58
C ASN A 488 24.35 -21.84 3.12
N SER A 489 25.08 -21.00 2.37
CA SER A 489 24.87 -20.86 0.93
C SER A 489 25.17 -22.21 0.30
N GLY A 490 24.12 -22.96 -0.07
CA GLY A 490 24.23 -24.31 -0.61
C GLY A 490 24.87 -24.30 -1.99
N THR A 491 26.19 -24.51 -2.05
CA THR A 491 26.81 -24.91 -3.32
C THR A 491 26.24 -26.26 -3.74
N ALA A 492 26.11 -26.50 -5.03
CA ALA A 492 25.64 -27.79 -5.56
C ALA A 492 26.47 -28.96 -5.00
N ALA A 493 27.78 -28.75 -4.80
CA ALA A 493 28.70 -29.74 -4.22
C ALA A 493 28.35 -30.06 -2.77
N LEU A 494 28.12 -29.06 -1.91
CA LEU A 494 27.74 -29.27 -0.51
C LEU A 494 26.36 -29.95 -0.43
N ALA A 495 25.39 -29.53 -1.23
CA ALA A 495 24.08 -30.16 -1.28
C ALA A 495 24.14 -31.64 -1.68
N ALA A 496 24.98 -31.99 -2.65
CA ALA A 496 25.19 -33.38 -3.10
C ALA A 496 25.88 -34.22 -2.01
N THR A 497 26.95 -33.69 -1.36
CA THR A 497 27.65 -34.36 -0.26
C THR A 497 26.70 -34.67 0.89
N LEU A 498 25.88 -33.70 1.31
CA LEU A 498 24.93 -33.89 2.40
C LEU A 498 23.75 -34.78 1.98
N ALA A 499 23.41 -34.83 0.69
CA ALA A 499 22.40 -35.77 0.21
C ALA A 499 22.82 -37.22 0.35
N ALA A 500 24.10 -37.51 0.21
CA ALA A 500 24.68 -38.86 0.36
C ALA A 500 24.92 -39.25 1.84
N ALA A 501 24.98 -38.29 2.76
CA ALA A 501 25.30 -38.52 4.16
C ALA A 501 24.16 -39.27 4.89
N LYS A 502 24.48 -40.38 5.52
CA LYS A 502 23.55 -41.20 6.31
C LYS A 502 23.53 -40.78 7.77
N LYS A 503 22.42 -41.01 8.45
CA LYS A 503 22.36 -40.92 9.93
C LYS A 503 23.46 -41.78 10.57
N GLY A 504 24.13 -41.26 11.56
CA GLY A 504 25.29 -41.90 12.23
C GLY A 504 26.62 -41.61 11.56
N ALA A 505 26.67 -40.90 10.44
CA ALA A 505 27.93 -40.53 9.80
C ALA A 505 28.78 -39.64 10.73
N ALA A 506 30.10 -39.91 10.72
CA ALA A 506 31.07 -39.07 11.38
C ALA A 506 31.39 -37.85 10.54
N VAL A 507 31.30 -36.67 11.12
CA VAL A 507 31.55 -35.36 10.50
C VAL A 507 32.71 -34.70 11.27
N GLU A 508 33.75 -34.32 10.55
CA GLU A 508 34.93 -33.73 11.19
C GLU A 508 34.61 -32.32 11.73
N VAL A 509 35.04 -32.03 12.94
CA VAL A 509 34.90 -30.71 13.57
C VAL A 509 36.23 -29.97 13.45
N LYS A 510 36.20 -28.83 12.74
CA LYS A 510 37.39 -28.01 12.47
C LYS A 510 37.59 -26.89 13.51
N GLY A 511 36.55 -26.48 14.21
CA GLY A 511 36.63 -25.41 15.19
C GLY A 511 35.26 -24.84 15.59
N PHE A 512 35.30 -23.81 16.44
CA PHE A 512 34.12 -23.15 16.96
C PHE A 512 34.29 -21.64 16.90
N ASP A 513 33.35 -20.96 16.24
CA ASP A 513 33.27 -19.52 16.16
C ASP A 513 32.29 -18.97 17.20
N LEU A 514 32.66 -17.85 17.80
CA LEU A 514 31.78 -17.05 18.63
C LEU A 514 31.29 -15.86 17.78
N ARG A 515 29.98 -15.71 17.65
CA ARG A 515 29.37 -14.57 16.93
C ARG A 515 28.48 -13.78 17.88
N GLU A 516 28.71 -12.47 17.91
CA GLU A 516 27.87 -11.54 18.62
C GLU A 516 26.62 -11.25 17.76
N GLY A 517 25.46 -11.29 18.37
CA GLY A 517 24.19 -10.90 17.79
C GLY A 517 23.47 -9.89 18.68
N GLU A 518 22.54 -9.18 18.14
CA GLU A 518 21.72 -8.23 18.89
C GLU A 518 20.29 -8.23 18.38
N THR A 519 19.34 -8.01 19.29
CA THR A 519 17.96 -7.76 18.90
C THR A 519 17.84 -6.38 18.26
N SER A 520 17.02 -6.24 17.23
CA SER A 520 16.76 -4.98 16.55
C SER A 520 15.33 -4.48 16.79
N PRO A 521 15.09 -3.17 16.82
CA PRO A 521 13.76 -2.63 16.92
C PRO A 521 12.97 -2.89 15.62
N PRO A 522 11.64 -2.79 15.66
CA PRO A 522 10.85 -2.91 14.44
C PRO A 522 11.28 -1.83 13.42
N LYS A 523 11.33 -2.21 12.14
CA LYS A 523 11.73 -1.28 11.07
C LYS A 523 10.71 -0.16 10.92
N ARG A 524 11.19 1.08 10.68
CA ARG A 524 10.33 2.21 10.32
C ARG A 524 9.60 1.93 9.02
N TYR A 525 8.41 2.51 8.88
CA TYR A 525 7.70 2.43 7.62
C TYR A 525 8.45 3.20 6.51
N THR A 526 8.51 2.62 5.33
CA THR A 526 8.75 3.38 4.10
C THR A 526 7.41 3.85 3.52
N SER A 527 7.44 4.78 2.56
CA SER A 527 6.22 5.23 1.87
C SER A 527 5.44 4.05 1.26
N GLY A 528 6.15 3.08 0.66
CA GLY A 528 5.54 1.87 0.09
C GLY A 528 5.00 0.91 1.15
N SER A 529 5.79 0.58 2.19
CA SER A 529 5.32 -0.32 3.24
C SER A 529 4.17 0.28 4.06
N MET A 530 4.06 1.62 4.13
CA MET A 530 2.92 2.28 4.76
C MET A 530 1.64 2.09 3.93
N ILE A 531 1.71 2.16 2.61
CA ILE A 531 0.56 1.85 1.74
C ILE A 531 0.08 0.41 1.96
N LEU A 532 1.01 -0.56 2.03
CA LEU A 532 0.65 -1.95 2.35
C LEU A 532 0.06 -2.10 3.77
N ALA A 533 0.60 -1.36 4.75
CA ALA A 533 0.04 -1.36 6.10
C ALA A 533 -1.38 -0.78 6.14
N MET A 534 -1.67 0.25 5.33
CA MET A 534 -3.03 0.78 5.17
C MET A 534 -3.96 -0.26 4.52
N GLU A 535 -3.50 -0.94 3.48
CA GLU A 535 -4.28 -2.01 2.81
C GLU A 535 -4.56 -3.19 3.75
N ASN A 536 -3.59 -3.55 4.57
CA ASN A 536 -3.67 -4.68 5.50
C ASN A 536 -4.05 -4.26 6.94
N ALA A 537 -4.58 -3.06 7.12
CA ALA A 537 -4.90 -2.53 8.45
C ALA A 537 -5.91 -3.39 9.23
N GLY A 538 -6.69 -4.21 8.54
CA GLY A 538 -7.56 -5.22 9.17
C GLY A 538 -6.84 -6.18 10.10
N GLN A 539 -5.57 -6.48 9.87
CA GLN A 539 -4.79 -7.34 10.75
C GLN A 539 -4.52 -6.73 12.13
N LEU A 540 -4.69 -5.42 12.28
CA LEU A 540 -4.54 -4.70 13.54
C LEU A 540 -5.84 -4.66 14.36
N ILE A 541 -6.94 -5.16 13.81
CA ILE A 541 -8.27 -5.16 14.44
C ILE A 541 -8.47 -6.48 15.17
N GLU A 542 -8.76 -6.41 16.46
CA GLU A 542 -9.03 -7.58 17.30
C GLU A 542 -10.43 -8.17 17.02
N ASP A 543 -11.41 -7.31 16.77
CA ASP A 543 -12.77 -7.71 16.42
C ASP A 543 -12.81 -8.43 15.07
N GLU A 544 -13.22 -9.69 15.07
CA GLU A 544 -13.17 -10.57 13.88
C GLU A 544 -14.20 -10.15 12.82
N GLU A 545 -15.34 -9.64 13.22
CA GLU A 545 -16.37 -9.16 12.30
C GLU A 545 -15.90 -7.90 11.59
N LEU A 546 -15.42 -6.88 12.32
CA LEU A 546 -14.85 -5.67 11.75
C LEU A 546 -13.61 -5.97 10.91
N ARG A 547 -12.77 -6.90 11.34
CA ARG A 547 -11.60 -7.36 10.58
C ARG A 547 -12.01 -7.92 9.23
N SER A 548 -13.06 -8.72 9.18
CA SER A 548 -13.56 -9.31 7.93
C SER A 548 -14.06 -8.26 6.93
N GLN A 549 -14.63 -7.16 7.41
CA GLN A 549 -15.21 -6.09 6.58
C GLN A 549 -14.15 -5.29 5.80
N ILE A 550 -12.95 -5.09 6.37
CA ILE A 550 -11.86 -4.40 5.67
C ILE A 550 -10.81 -5.38 5.12
N LYS A 551 -11.07 -6.68 5.20
CA LYS A 551 -10.22 -7.69 4.59
C LYS A 551 -10.29 -7.54 3.07
N GLY A 552 -9.21 -7.02 2.47
CA GLY A 552 -9.11 -6.75 1.03
C GLY A 552 -9.34 -5.29 0.62
N SER A 553 -9.92 -4.44 1.48
CA SER A 553 -10.05 -3.00 1.20
C SER A 553 -9.15 -2.10 2.08
N GLY A 554 -8.87 -2.51 3.31
CA GLY A 554 -8.02 -1.75 4.26
C GLY A 554 -8.61 -0.41 4.69
N ILE A 555 -7.76 0.51 5.14
CA ILE A 555 -8.11 1.90 5.42
C ILE A 555 -7.71 2.80 4.25
N GLY A 556 -8.61 3.66 3.82
CA GLY A 556 -8.50 4.39 2.56
C GLY A 556 -8.64 3.46 1.35
N THR A 557 -8.92 4.02 0.20
CA THR A 557 -9.00 3.29 -1.08
C THR A 557 -7.69 3.36 -1.83
N SER A 558 -7.50 2.49 -2.83
CA SER A 558 -6.39 2.55 -3.78
C SER A 558 -6.22 3.96 -4.37
N ALA A 559 -7.32 4.67 -4.64
CA ALA A 559 -7.30 6.04 -5.16
C ALA A 559 -6.76 7.07 -4.16
N THR A 560 -6.98 6.91 -2.85
CA THR A 560 -6.76 7.95 -1.83
C THR A 560 -5.53 7.75 -0.96
N ARG A 561 -5.02 6.52 -0.80
CA ARG A 561 -3.90 6.21 0.11
C ARG A 561 -2.65 7.06 -0.14
N ALA A 562 -2.25 7.21 -1.40
CA ALA A 562 -1.07 8.01 -1.77
C ALA A 562 -1.25 9.50 -1.44
N GLU A 563 -2.45 10.06 -1.72
CA GLU A 563 -2.76 11.46 -1.42
C GLU A 563 -2.82 11.73 0.09
N ILE A 564 -3.30 10.79 0.88
CA ILE A 564 -3.29 10.87 2.35
C ILE A 564 -1.86 10.99 2.88
N LEU A 565 -0.93 10.15 2.41
CA LEU A 565 0.48 10.25 2.80
C LEU A 565 1.09 11.60 2.38
N LYS A 566 0.82 12.04 1.17
CA LYS A 566 1.27 13.33 0.65
C LYS A 566 0.72 14.49 1.49
N LYS A 567 -0.55 14.45 1.87
CA LYS A 567 -1.19 15.44 2.74
C LYS A 567 -0.55 15.49 4.12
N LEU A 568 -0.21 14.34 4.72
CA LEU A 568 0.49 14.27 6.01
C LEU A 568 1.89 14.90 5.95
N VAL A 569 2.61 14.69 4.83
CA VAL A 569 3.93 15.31 4.60
C VAL A 569 3.78 16.81 4.35
N ASN A 570 2.82 17.25 3.55
CA ASN A 570 2.57 18.66 3.26
C ASN A 570 2.15 19.43 4.51
N ASN A 571 1.33 18.84 5.38
CA ASN A 571 0.93 19.38 6.67
C ASN A 571 2.10 19.37 7.70
N LYS A 572 3.26 18.84 7.33
CA LYS A 572 4.43 18.70 8.21
C LYS A 572 4.16 17.84 9.45
N TYR A 573 3.22 16.91 9.37
CA TYR A 573 2.99 15.92 10.42
C TYR A 573 3.95 14.75 10.30
N LEU A 574 4.32 14.40 9.06
CA LEU A 574 5.32 13.40 8.73
C LEU A 574 6.47 14.02 7.94
N ALA A 575 7.65 13.46 8.09
CA ALA A 575 8.81 13.71 7.24
C ALA A 575 9.08 12.48 6.37
N LEU A 576 9.34 12.71 5.09
CA LEU A 576 9.70 11.68 4.11
C LEU A 576 11.13 11.88 3.65
N ASN A 577 11.97 10.88 3.83
CA ASN A 577 13.32 10.88 3.26
C ASN A 577 13.25 10.46 1.78
N GLY A 578 13.56 11.39 0.87
CA GLY A 578 13.47 11.15 -0.57
C GLY A 578 14.39 10.03 -1.10
N LYS A 579 15.54 9.77 -0.45
CA LYS A 579 16.50 8.74 -0.89
C LYS A 579 16.14 7.34 -0.39
N THR A 580 15.66 7.22 0.83
CA THR A 580 15.35 5.92 1.48
C THR A 580 13.86 5.60 1.44
N GLN A 581 13.03 6.59 1.17
CA GLN A 581 11.57 6.54 1.28
C GLN A 581 11.08 6.25 2.72
N ILE A 582 11.94 6.39 3.74
CA ILE A 582 11.56 6.21 5.15
C ILE A 582 10.70 7.38 5.60
N ILE A 583 9.63 7.05 6.31
CA ILE A 583 8.70 7.98 6.94
C ILE A 583 8.98 8.03 8.45
N THR A 584 9.06 9.24 9.00
CA THR A 584 9.16 9.49 10.44
C THR A 584 8.14 10.55 10.86
N PRO A 585 7.66 10.54 12.11
CA PRO A 585 6.86 11.65 12.59
C PRO A 585 7.72 12.91 12.72
N THR A 586 7.07 14.07 12.68
CA THR A 586 7.66 15.33 13.15
C THR A 586 7.20 15.59 14.58
N GLN A 587 7.82 16.53 15.29
CA GLN A 587 7.34 16.93 16.62
C GLN A 587 5.89 17.42 16.57
N LEU A 588 5.52 18.20 15.55
CA LEU A 588 4.14 18.61 15.34
C LEU A 588 3.22 17.39 15.18
N GLY A 589 3.62 16.40 14.37
CA GLY A 589 2.82 15.19 14.16
C GLY A 589 2.58 14.40 15.46
N GLU A 590 3.57 14.26 16.32
CA GLU A 590 3.41 13.61 17.63
C GLU A 590 2.44 14.39 18.54
N LEU A 591 2.57 15.72 18.58
CA LEU A 591 1.69 16.56 19.36
C LEU A 591 0.24 16.53 18.84
N ILE A 592 0.04 16.42 17.53
CA ILE A 592 -1.29 16.22 16.94
C ILE A 592 -1.88 14.88 17.38
N VAL A 593 -1.07 13.81 17.37
CA VAL A 593 -1.53 12.49 17.86
C VAL A 593 -1.92 12.57 19.33
N GLU A 594 -1.16 13.28 20.16
CA GLU A 594 -1.48 13.43 21.56
C GLU A 594 -2.76 14.27 21.77
N ALA A 595 -2.93 15.37 21.05
CA ALA A 595 -4.15 16.17 21.12
C ALA A 595 -5.40 15.34 20.73
N VAL A 596 -5.27 14.49 19.71
CA VAL A 596 -6.35 13.57 19.31
C VAL A 596 -6.54 12.47 20.34
N ASN A 597 -5.47 11.90 20.90
CA ASN A 597 -5.54 10.86 21.93
C ASN A 597 -6.29 11.35 23.18
N LEU A 598 -6.05 12.59 23.58
CA LEU A 598 -6.73 13.22 24.71
C LEU A 598 -8.23 13.50 24.47
N SER A 599 -8.62 13.73 23.19
CA SER A 599 -9.96 14.23 22.86
C SER A 599 -10.82 13.23 22.09
N MET A 600 -10.23 12.57 21.10
CA MET A 600 -10.92 11.70 20.14
C MET A 600 -10.11 10.41 19.84
N PRO A 601 -9.73 9.59 20.86
CA PRO A 601 -8.88 8.41 20.67
C PRO A 601 -9.33 7.47 19.53
N PRO A 602 -10.63 7.28 19.26
CA PRO A 602 -11.07 6.41 18.16
C PRO A 602 -10.54 6.81 16.78
N LEU A 603 -10.22 8.09 16.54
CA LEU A 603 -9.64 8.53 15.25
C LEU A 603 -8.24 7.98 14.99
N LEU A 604 -7.53 7.53 16.03
CA LEU A 604 -6.21 6.94 15.94
C LEU A 604 -6.24 5.41 15.65
N ARG A 605 -7.44 4.84 15.62
CA ARG A 605 -7.66 3.39 15.51
C ARG A 605 -8.30 3.02 14.18
N PRO A 606 -7.86 1.91 13.52
CA PRO A 606 -8.44 1.45 12.27
C PRO A 606 -9.90 0.99 12.40
N GLU A 607 -10.34 0.57 13.60
CA GLU A 607 -11.68 0.08 13.88
C GLU A 607 -12.76 1.12 13.55
N LEU A 608 -12.50 2.40 13.84
CA LEU A 608 -13.43 3.47 13.49
C LEU A 608 -13.64 3.53 11.98
N THR A 609 -12.55 3.52 11.21
CA THR A 609 -12.63 3.54 9.75
C THR A 609 -13.33 2.30 9.20
N ALA A 610 -13.02 1.11 9.74
CA ALA A 610 -13.66 -0.14 9.36
C ALA A 610 -15.18 -0.11 9.60
N SER A 611 -15.59 0.39 10.76
CA SER A 611 -17.01 0.51 11.12
C SER A 611 -17.79 1.40 10.14
N TRP A 612 -17.21 2.54 9.73
CA TRP A 612 -17.85 3.43 8.77
C TRP A 612 -17.86 2.84 7.35
N GLU A 613 -16.76 2.22 6.90
CA GLU A 613 -16.74 1.53 5.60
C GLU A 613 -17.73 0.37 5.54
N LYS A 614 -17.93 -0.36 6.64
CA LYS A 614 -19.00 -1.36 6.77
C LYS A 614 -20.36 -0.72 6.51
N GLY A 615 -20.67 0.40 7.17
CA GLY A 615 -21.91 1.13 6.97
C GLY A 615 -22.11 1.55 5.51
N LEU A 616 -21.07 2.05 4.82
CA LEU A 616 -21.15 2.40 3.39
C LEU A 616 -21.39 1.17 2.52
N THR A 617 -20.80 0.03 2.85
CA THR A 617 -21.04 -1.23 2.14
C THR A 617 -22.50 -1.67 2.32
N MET A 618 -23.05 -1.59 3.51
CA MET A 618 -24.45 -1.92 3.79
C MET A 618 -25.43 -1.01 3.02
N VAL A 619 -25.09 0.30 2.86
CA VAL A 619 -25.87 1.21 2.01
C VAL A 619 -25.78 0.77 0.53
N GLN A 620 -24.59 0.44 0.05
CA GLN A 620 -24.39 -0.02 -1.32
C GLN A 620 -25.16 -1.31 -1.62
N GLN A 621 -25.30 -2.19 -0.64
CA GLN A 621 -26.07 -3.43 -0.72
C GLN A 621 -27.58 -3.24 -0.49
N GLY A 622 -27.99 -2.05 -0.04
CA GLY A 622 -29.39 -1.74 0.26
C GLY A 622 -29.87 -2.29 1.62
N GLU A 623 -28.96 -2.70 2.49
CA GLU A 623 -29.27 -3.26 3.82
C GLU A 623 -29.65 -2.17 4.83
N ILE A 624 -29.09 -0.96 4.69
CA ILE A 624 -29.48 0.23 5.47
C ILE A 624 -29.76 1.41 4.55
N SER A 625 -30.63 2.32 5.00
CA SER A 625 -30.95 3.52 4.22
C SER A 625 -29.89 4.61 4.35
N GLU A 626 -29.85 5.52 3.37
CA GLU A 626 -29.03 6.76 3.44
C GLU A 626 -29.39 7.59 4.70
N ALA A 627 -30.68 7.64 5.07
CA ALA A 627 -31.18 8.39 6.19
C ALA A 627 -30.64 7.83 7.52
N ASP A 628 -30.65 6.49 7.69
CA ASP A 628 -30.12 5.83 8.89
C ASP A 628 -28.61 6.06 9.03
N TYR A 629 -27.87 5.97 7.93
CA TYR A 629 -26.45 6.27 7.94
C TYR A 629 -26.17 7.72 8.34
N MET A 630 -26.89 8.67 7.75
CA MET A 630 -26.74 10.10 8.05
C MET A 630 -27.13 10.44 9.47
N ALA A 631 -28.16 9.80 10.03
CA ALA A 631 -28.55 10.00 11.43
C ALA A 631 -27.42 9.58 12.38
N LYS A 632 -26.84 8.40 12.17
CA LYS A 632 -25.67 7.93 12.95
C LYS A 632 -24.46 8.84 12.80
N LEU A 633 -24.19 9.34 11.60
CA LEU A 633 -23.08 10.24 11.34
C LEU A 633 -23.26 11.59 12.06
N ARG A 634 -24.45 12.18 11.99
CA ARG A 634 -24.81 13.44 12.67
C ARG A 634 -24.65 13.31 14.19
N ASP A 635 -25.20 12.26 14.79
CA ASP A 635 -25.06 12.00 16.23
C ASP A 635 -23.59 11.84 16.64
N PHE A 636 -22.81 11.03 15.89
CA PHE A 636 -21.41 10.82 16.18
C PHE A 636 -20.60 12.13 16.13
N VAL A 637 -20.79 12.94 15.08
CA VAL A 637 -20.09 14.22 14.92
C VAL A 637 -20.50 15.21 16.01
N ALA A 638 -21.81 15.34 16.30
CA ALA A 638 -22.30 16.25 17.33
C ALA A 638 -21.75 15.89 18.71
N ARG A 639 -21.88 14.63 19.10
CA ARG A 639 -21.42 14.14 20.40
C ARG A 639 -19.90 14.29 20.57
N ARG A 640 -19.10 13.90 19.57
CA ARG A 640 -17.64 14.00 19.67
C ARG A 640 -17.15 15.45 19.68
N THR A 641 -17.74 16.30 18.88
CA THR A 641 -17.42 17.75 18.88
C THR A 641 -17.77 18.40 20.21
N GLY A 642 -18.97 18.13 20.75
CA GLY A 642 -19.41 18.66 22.03
C GLY A 642 -18.53 18.22 23.20
N LEU A 643 -18.21 16.93 23.30
CA LEU A 643 -17.29 16.41 24.31
C LEU A 643 -15.92 17.11 24.27
N THR A 644 -15.35 17.26 23.06
CA THR A 644 -14.04 17.91 22.89
C THR A 644 -14.13 19.42 23.22
N ALA A 645 -15.22 20.08 22.86
CA ALA A 645 -15.43 21.49 23.19
C ALA A 645 -15.46 21.75 24.70
N GLY A 646 -15.93 20.81 25.52
CA GLY A 646 -15.95 20.90 26.99
C GLY A 646 -14.63 20.55 27.68
N GLN A 647 -13.66 19.94 26.99
CA GLN A 647 -12.42 19.47 27.61
C GLN A 647 -11.39 20.59 27.85
N SER A 648 -10.62 20.46 28.95
CA SER A 648 -9.45 21.28 29.24
C SER A 648 -8.28 20.37 29.63
N ALA A 649 -7.45 20.00 28.64
CA ALA A 649 -6.34 19.08 28.85
C ALA A 649 -5.00 19.63 28.30
N SER A 650 -4.85 20.94 28.21
CA SER A 650 -3.64 21.62 27.68
C SER A 650 -2.37 21.29 28.49
N TYR A 651 -2.52 20.99 29.82
CA TYR A 651 -1.37 20.62 30.65
C TYR A 651 -0.76 19.27 30.22
N LYS A 652 -1.58 18.27 29.86
CA LYS A 652 -1.10 16.98 29.35
C LYS A 652 -0.36 17.11 28.02
N LEU A 653 -0.83 18.02 27.17
CA LEU A 653 -0.14 18.35 25.92
C LEU A 653 1.24 18.97 26.17
N ARG A 654 1.40 19.75 27.25
CA ARG A 654 2.70 20.28 27.66
C ARG A 654 3.65 19.18 28.11
N GLU A 655 3.19 18.22 28.88
CA GLU A 655 4.00 17.05 29.28
C GLU A 655 4.48 16.28 28.03
N ALA A 656 3.59 16.02 27.08
CA ALA A 656 3.94 15.38 25.82
C ALA A 656 4.97 16.17 25.01
N PHE A 657 4.87 17.52 25.01
CA PHE A 657 5.86 18.38 24.37
C PHE A 657 7.25 18.23 25.01
N GLU A 658 7.35 18.27 26.34
CA GLU A 658 8.64 18.13 27.03
C GLU A 658 9.25 16.74 26.80
N VAL A 659 8.43 15.68 26.78
CA VAL A 659 8.88 14.31 26.45
C VAL A 659 9.36 14.22 25.01
N SER A 660 8.64 14.80 24.06
CA SER A 660 9.01 14.73 22.64
C SER A 660 10.24 15.59 22.29
N ARG A 661 10.43 16.70 23.01
CA ARG A 661 11.47 17.70 22.73
C ARG A 661 12.89 17.12 22.65
N GLN A 662 13.22 16.11 23.46
CA GLN A 662 14.50 15.44 23.46
C GLN A 662 14.85 14.78 22.11
N TYR A 663 13.83 14.40 21.31
CA TYR A 663 14.00 13.74 20.01
C TYR A 663 14.06 14.74 18.84
N TYR A 664 13.70 16.00 19.09
CA TYR A 664 13.61 17.05 18.07
C TYR A 664 14.43 18.28 18.46
N PRO A 665 15.78 18.26 18.30
CA PRO A 665 16.62 19.38 18.70
C PRO A 665 16.22 20.67 17.98
N ALA A 666 16.17 21.78 18.72
CA ALA A 666 15.69 23.05 18.24
C ALA A 666 16.46 23.54 17.01
N VAL A 667 15.73 24.04 16.01
CA VAL A 667 16.28 24.56 14.73
C VAL A 667 17.23 25.74 14.91
N THR A 668 17.23 26.36 16.10
CA THR A 668 18.08 27.50 16.48
C THR A 668 19.59 27.19 16.51
N GLU A 669 20.01 25.96 16.79
CA GLU A 669 21.44 25.62 16.81
C GLU A 669 22.03 25.44 15.40
N LYS A 670 21.27 24.96 14.44
CA LYS A 670 21.74 24.82 13.06
C LYS A 670 21.96 26.17 12.37
N ARG A 671 21.15 27.18 12.66
CA ARG A 671 21.34 28.54 12.11
C ARG A 671 22.57 29.27 12.74
N ARG A 672 22.90 28.99 13.99
CA ARG A 672 24.12 29.49 14.64
C ARG A 672 25.39 28.81 14.11
N ALA A 673 25.34 27.49 13.87
CA ALA A 673 26.47 26.73 13.32
C ALA A 673 26.80 27.13 11.87
N VAL A 674 25.78 27.38 11.03
CA VAL A 674 25.97 27.83 9.64
C VAL A 674 26.46 29.28 9.58
N ARG A 675 26.00 30.19 10.47
CA ARG A 675 26.55 31.57 10.55
C ARG A 675 27.99 31.65 11.08
N ARG A 676 28.40 30.69 11.94
CA ARG A 676 29.80 30.63 12.41
C ARG A 676 30.77 30.04 11.36
N LYS A 677 30.31 29.26 10.39
CA LYS A 677 31.14 28.74 9.28
C LYS A 677 31.18 29.66 8.06
N GLY A 678 30.32 30.66 7.96
CA GLY A 678 30.29 31.65 6.87
C GLY A 678 30.92 33.03 7.19
N GLY A 679 31.52 33.17 8.37
CA GLY A 679 32.11 34.44 8.86
C GLY A 679 33.62 34.47 8.89
N SER A 680 34.32 33.55 8.22
CA SER A 680 35.75 33.63 8.01
C SER A 680 36.08 33.32 6.54
N LYS A 681 35.85 34.28 5.71
CA LYS A 681 36.57 34.52 4.45
C LYS A 681 36.65 36.01 4.24
#